data_2c700cea66a597c5995fa5e40556f288
#
_entry.id   2c700cea66a597c5995fa5e40556f288
#
_cell.length_a   1.000
_cell.length_b   1.000
_cell.length_c   1.000
_cell.angle_alpha   90.00
_cell.angle_beta   90.00
_cell.angle_gamma   90.00
#
_symmetry.space_group_name_H-M   'P 1'
#
loop_
_entity.id
_entity.type
_entity.pdbx_description
1 polymer ?
#
loop_
_entity_poly.entity_id
_entity_poly.type
_entity_poly.pdbx_seq_one_letter_code
_entity_poly.pdbx_strand_id
1 'polypeptide(L)'
;MSLSLYSFFHLNLAFSSIEEDVRPEVIQRCYWPLLRLIREQQLPIGIEASGYTLEQIKKFDPSWVEELRELCSAGVAEFIGSGYAQLIGPLVPAEVNKANQRIGLQVYEKLLGFRPELVLVNEQAYSAGLVPIYREAGYRALIMEWDNPGSARQDWNPDWRYLPQYACGADGSTLPVIWNKSIPFQKFQRYAHAEMELPKYLEFLGSRVGNNERTFSIYGNDAEIFDFRPGRFQTEARMSGESEWLRIARLYRAVQSNPRFKLIRPSQVLNFLDHADGGHPLHLETAQNPIPVKKQNKYNVARWALTGRDDLDINNKCWRVYHILQQPKCKDIAAWKELCYLWSSDFRTHITPRRWQQYGTHLEAMLNRLESVSSSPETRHEEAPEQRLERSRFTIQDEKHYLNIETGVHSLRLNKRRGLALERWTCSDLSPAFMLGTLEHGFFDDIAFGADYYSGLTVLEAPGQHKVTDLSAVSPSLHETRHGLQVRAQIQTALGLLEKILIIKADEPEISIRYCFEWPTCPAGSLRLGTLTLNPAVFEPQSLFYRTHNGGDAPETFALDIPPVHHGAPVSTIVSSSQGVGLTEGVIEIGDQHRSVLVRIHNQSAGVLGQIFYQPVGDTYLCRVNFSAMEMDDTVLKNTQRHTFAAREISFTWCLGYAGQISY
;
A
#
# COMPACT_ATOMS: atom_id res chain seq x y z
N MET A 1 -39.21 -10.28 10.87
CA MET A 1 -38.51 -9.14 10.27
C MET A 1 -37.80 -9.58 9.02
N SER A 2 -37.57 -8.68 8.05
CA SER A 2 -36.92 -8.99 6.80
C SER A 2 -35.42 -8.58 6.84
N LEU A 3 -34.58 -9.34 6.15
CA LEU A 3 -33.18 -9.02 5.93
C LEU A 3 -33.04 -8.25 4.62
N SER A 4 -32.50 -7.03 4.66
CA SER A 4 -32.20 -6.24 3.47
C SER A 4 -30.90 -6.71 2.83
N LEU A 5 -31.01 -7.24 1.59
CA LEU A 5 -29.91 -7.82 0.83
C LEU A 5 -29.48 -6.89 -0.29
N TYR A 6 -28.19 -6.72 -0.46
CA TYR A 6 -27.60 -5.98 -1.58
C TYR A 6 -26.47 -6.77 -2.22
N SER A 7 -26.17 -6.42 -3.46
CA SER A 7 -25.07 -7.01 -4.22
C SER A 7 -24.51 -6.01 -5.22
N PHE A 8 -23.25 -6.17 -5.54
CA PHE A 8 -22.62 -5.50 -6.67
C PHE A 8 -21.65 -6.44 -7.37
N PHE A 9 -21.43 -6.21 -8.66
CA PHE A 9 -20.50 -6.96 -9.49
C PHE A 9 -19.36 -6.03 -9.90
N HIS A 10 -18.13 -6.48 -9.63
CA HIS A 10 -16.90 -5.81 -10.05
C HIS A 10 -16.56 -6.22 -11.47
N LEU A 11 -16.32 -5.23 -12.36
CA LEU A 11 -15.94 -5.43 -13.75
C LEU A 11 -14.51 -4.93 -13.99
N ASN A 12 -13.62 -5.81 -14.48
CA ASN A 12 -12.24 -5.46 -14.71
C ASN A 12 -11.64 -6.03 -16.00
N LEU A 13 -11.73 -5.28 -17.11
CA LEU A 13 -11.05 -5.64 -18.37
C LEU A 13 -9.54 -5.41 -18.34
N ALA A 14 -9.02 -4.69 -17.36
CA ALA A 14 -7.57 -4.52 -17.14
C ALA A 14 -6.95 -5.70 -16.40
N PHE A 15 -7.75 -6.60 -15.84
CA PHE A 15 -7.26 -7.72 -15.02
C PHE A 15 -6.11 -8.46 -15.72
N SER A 16 -5.04 -8.69 -14.97
CA SER A 16 -3.71 -9.09 -15.47
C SER A 16 -3.67 -10.37 -16.31
N SER A 17 -4.58 -11.30 -16.10
CA SER A 17 -4.66 -12.55 -16.87
C SER A 17 -5.62 -12.49 -18.08
N ILE A 18 -6.34 -11.37 -18.28
CA ILE A 18 -7.20 -11.17 -19.45
C ILE A 18 -6.40 -10.48 -20.55
N GLU A 19 -6.13 -11.21 -21.63
CA GLU A 19 -5.47 -10.66 -22.82
C GLU A 19 -6.41 -9.68 -23.55
N GLU A 20 -5.82 -8.71 -24.26
CA GLU A 20 -6.62 -7.64 -24.90
C GLU A 20 -7.56 -8.14 -25.99
N ASP A 21 -7.15 -9.14 -26.74
CA ASP A 21 -7.92 -9.78 -27.81
C ASP A 21 -9.10 -10.62 -27.29
N VAL A 22 -9.08 -11.00 -26.00
CA VAL A 22 -10.16 -11.77 -25.34
C VAL A 22 -11.22 -10.86 -24.69
N ARG A 23 -10.95 -9.56 -24.52
CA ARG A 23 -11.88 -8.61 -23.88
C ARG A 23 -13.29 -8.58 -24.50
N PRO A 24 -13.49 -8.64 -25.84
CA PRO A 24 -14.84 -8.73 -26.41
C PRO A 24 -15.61 -9.98 -25.96
N GLU A 25 -14.93 -11.12 -25.80
CA GLU A 25 -15.55 -12.35 -25.29
C GLU A 25 -16.01 -12.18 -23.84
N VAL A 26 -15.20 -11.53 -22.98
CA VAL A 26 -15.57 -11.25 -21.58
C VAL A 26 -16.84 -10.39 -21.53
N ILE A 27 -16.93 -9.34 -22.36
CA ILE A 27 -18.11 -8.47 -22.41
C ILE A 27 -19.35 -9.31 -22.78
N GLN A 28 -19.26 -10.19 -23.79
CA GLN A 28 -20.39 -10.99 -24.24
C GLN A 28 -20.81 -12.09 -23.25
N ARG A 29 -19.83 -12.73 -22.58
CA ARG A 29 -20.10 -13.88 -21.70
C ARG A 29 -20.40 -13.50 -20.26
N CYS A 30 -19.83 -12.37 -19.78
CA CYS A 30 -19.93 -11.98 -18.37
C CYS A 30 -20.79 -10.72 -18.19
N TYR A 31 -20.59 -9.69 -19.03
CA TYR A 31 -21.19 -8.38 -18.76
C TYR A 31 -22.59 -8.22 -19.36
N TRP A 32 -22.82 -8.71 -20.58
CA TRP A 32 -24.16 -8.70 -21.17
C TRP A 32 -25.18 -9.55 -20.40
N PRO A 33 -24.84 -10.78 -19.96
CA PRO A 33 -25.77 -11.55 -19.13
C PRO A 33 -26.16 -10.87 -17.84
N LEU A 34 -25.23 -10.13 -17.22
CA LEU A 34 -25.50 -9.34 -16.02
C LEU A 34 -26.55 -8.24 -16.30
N LEU A 35 -26.38 -7.44 -17.35
CA LEU A 35 -27.35 -6.38 -17.68
C LEU A 35 -28.71 -6.97 -18.06
N ARG A 36 -28.75 -8.08 -18.83
CA ARG A 36 -30.02 -8.79 -19.18
C ARG A 36 -30.72 -9.27 -17.91
N LEU A 37 -29.98 -9.88 -16.99
CA LEU A 37 -30.53 -10.33 -15.71
C LEU A 37 -31.13 -9.17 -14.92
N ILE A 38 -30.46 -8.04 -14.83
CA ILE A 38 -30.94 -6.83 -14.15
C ILE A 38 -32.25 -6.35 -14.82
N ARG A 39 -32.27 -6.24 -16.14
CA ARG A 39 -33.44 -5.76 -16.90
C ARG A 39 -34.62 -6.69 -16.79
N GLU A 40 -34.40 -7.99 -16.97
CA GLU A 40 -35.50 -8.99 -16.98
C GLU A 40 -36.18 -9.17 -15.63
N GLN A 41 -35.40 -9.12 -14.54
CA GLN A 41 -35.92 -9.35 -13.20
C GLN A 41 -36.05 -8.07 -12.36
N GLN A 42 -35.73 -6.89 -12.92
CA GLN A 42 -35.77 -5.59 -12.24
C GLN A 42 -34.99 -5.60 -10.91
N LEU A 43 -33.75 -6.09 -10.97
CA LEU A 43 -32.91 -6.29 -9.78
C LEU A 43 -32.17 -5.02 -9.38
N PRO A 44 -32.20 -4.59 -8.11
CA PRO A 44 -31.47 -3.44 -7.61
C PRO A 44 -29.99 -3.79 -7.35
N ILE A 45 -29.26 -4.07 -8.42
CA ILE A 45 -27.86 -4.52 -8.37
C ILE A 45 -26.92 -3.36 -8.62
N GLY A 46 -25.80 -3.31 -7.87
CA GLY A 46 -24.68 -2.44 -8.13
C GLY A 46 -23.75 -3.00 -9.22
N ILE A 47 -23.25 -2.13 -10.08
CA ILE A 47 -22.22 -2.44 -11.07
C ILE A 47 -21.03 -1.51 -10.78
N GLU A 48 -19.88 -2.08 -10.52
CA GLU A 48 -18.67 -1.32 -10.28
C GLU A 48 -17.68 -1.54 -11.43
N ALA A 49 -17.09 -0.44 -11.91
CA ALA A 49 -16.00 -0.50 -12.87
C ALA A 49 -15.10 0.74 -12.76
N SER A 50 -13.80 0.56 -13.01
CA SER A 50 -12.88 1.67 -13.20
C SER A 50 -13.19 2.44 -14.48
N GLY A 51 -12.81 3.72 -14.54
CA GLY A 51 -12.96 4.53 -15.74
C GLY A 51 -12.27 3.91 -16.95
N TYR A 52 -11.11 3.29 -16.77
CA TYR A 52 -10.40 2.55 -17.82
C TYR A 52 -11.24 1.38 -18.36
N THR A 53 -11.78 0.54 -17.48
CA THR A 53 -12.63 -0.59 -17.91
C THR A 53 -13.85 -0.10 -18.69
N LEU A 54 -14.51 0.98 -18.25
CA LEU A 54 -15.66 1.54 -18.93
C LEU A 54 -15.30 2.10 -20.32
N GLU A 55 -14.13 2.75 -20.47
CA GLU A 55 -13.63 3.20 -21.79
C GLU A 55 -13.33 2.01 -22.72
N GLN A 56 -12.77 0.92 -22.19
CA GLN A 56 -12.51 -0.28 -22.96
C GLN A 56 -13.82 -0.94 -23.42
N ILE A 57 -14.83 -1.04 -22.54
CA ILE A 57 -16.16 -1.54 -22.93
C ILE A 57 -16.75 -0.66 -24.03
N LYS A 58 -16.71 0.68 -23.87
CA LYS A 58 -17.20 1.61 -24.90
C LYS A 58 -16.49 1.44 -26.24
N LYS A 59 -15.20 1.11 -26.24
CA LYS A 59 -14.40 0.86 -27.45
C LYS A 59 -14.86 -0.40 -28.19
N PHE A 60 -15.14 -1.49 -27.48
CA PHE A 60 -15.48 -2.79 -28.07
C PHE A 60 -16.99 -2.97 -28.30
N ASP A 61 -17.83 -2.46 -27.40
CA ASP A 61 -19.27 -2.59 -27.44
C ASP A 61 -19.97 -1.35 -26.85
N PRO A 62 -20.15 -0.29 -27.67
CA PRO A 62 -20.82 0.94 -27.23
C PRO A 62 -22.24 0.71 -26.69
N SER A 63 -22.97 -0.28 -27.21
CA SER A 63 -24.35 -0.54 -26.84
C SER A 63 -24.47 -1.04 -25.40
N TRP A 64 -23.47 -1.72 -24.88
CA TRP A 64 -23.43 -2.13 -23.49
C TRP A 64 -23.42 -0.93 -22.52
N VAL A 65 -22.65 0.11 -22.86
CA VAL A 65 -22.58 1.33 -22.04
C VAL A 65 -23.90 2.11 -22.08
N GLU A 66 -24.57 2.10 -23.23
CA GLU A 66 -25.89 2.72 -23.37
C GLU A 66 -26.94 1.99 -22.54
N GLU A 67 -26.97 0.66 -22.58
CA GLU A 67 -27.84 -0.18 -21.77
C GLU A 67 -27.60 0.06 -20.26
N LEU A 68 -26.34 0.10 -19.82
CA LEU A 68 -26.01 0.41 -18.42
C LEU A 68 -26.52 1.80 -18.02
N ARG A 69 -26.33 2.81 -18.86
CA ARG A 69 -26.81 4.17 -18.63
C ARG A 69 -28.33 4.21 -18.46
N GLU A 70 -29.06 3.50 -19.32
CA GLU A 70 -30.54 3.41 -19.23
C GLU A 70 -30.99 2.76 -17.93
N LEU A 71 -30.40 1.61 -17.55
CA LEU A 71 -30.73 0.92 -16.32
C LEU A 71 -30.46 1.76 -15.06
N CYS A 72 -29.35 2.50 -15.06
CA CYS A 72 -29.03 3.41 -13.96
C CYS A 72 -29.99 4.62 -13.92
N SER A 73 -30.30 5.22 -15.07
CA SER A 73 -31.23 6.35 -15.17
C SER A 73 -32.66 5.96 -14.78
N ALA A 74 -33.05 4.73 -15.07
CA ALA A 74 -34.33 4.18 -14.61
C ALA A 74 -34.35 3.81 -13.12
N GLY A 75 -33.21 3.92 -12.41
CA GLY A 75 -33.08 3.57 -11.00
C GLY A 75 -33.16 2.07 -10.71
N VAL A 76 -33.02 1.22 -11.73
CA VAL A 76 -33.01 -0.25 -11.57
C VAL A 76 -31.63 -0.70 -11.12
N ALA A 77 -30.57 -0.32 -11.86
CA ALA A 77 -29.18 -0.57 -11.47
C ALA A 77 -28.57 0.65 -10.77
N GLU A 78 -27.46 0.45 -10.08
CA GLU A 78 -26.64 1.50 -9.48
C GLU A 78 -25.20 1.36 -9.94
N PHE A 79 -24.57 2.45 -10.41
CA PHE A 79 -23.16 2.43 -10.76
C PHE A 79 -22.31 2.87 -9.58
N ILE A 80 -21.23 2.13 -9.31
CA ILE A 80 -20.26 2.37 -8.24
C ILE A 80 -18.93 2.71 -8.90
N GLY A 81 -18.28 3.79 -8.46
CA GLY A 81 -16.97 4.20 -8.96
C GLY A 81 -15.82 3.55 -8.19
N SER A 82 -14.62 3.61 -8.77
CA SER A 82 -13.35 3.23 -8.12
C SER A 82 -12.15 4.06 -8.60
N GLY A 83 -12.41 5.17 -9.28
CA GLY A 83 -11.42 5.99 -9.96
C GLY A 83 -11.17 5.56 -11.39
N TYR A 84 -10.12 6.13 -12.01
CA TYR A 84 -9.79 5.82 -13.41
C TYR A 84 -9.17 4.42 -13.57
N ALA A 85 -8.27 4.05 -12.68
CA ALA A 85 -7.58 2.75 -12.67
C ALA A 85 -7.56 2.18 -11.25
N GLN A 86 -7.25 0.89 -11.12
CA GLN A 86 -7.22 0.21 -9.81
C GLN A 86 -5.90 0.48 -9.08
N LEU A 87 -5.70 1.69 -8.60
CA LEU A 87 -4.57 2.05 -7.76
C LEU A 87 -4.69 1.41 -6.38
N ILE A 88 -3.55 1.02 -5.81
CA ILE A 88 -3.46 0.75 -4.37
C ILE A 88 -3.25 2.10 -3.68
N GLY A 89 -4.34 2.74 -3.30
CA GLY A 89 -4.33 4.11 -2.79
C GLY A 89 -3.28 4.37 -1.71
N PRO A 90 -3.12 3.50 -0.69
CA PRO A 90 -2.11 3.68 0.35
C PRO A 90 -0.65 3.59 -0.11
N LEU A 91 -0.36 3.23 -1.35
CA LEU A 91 0.99 3.07 -1.90
C LEU A 91 1.41 4.14 -2.90
N VAL A 92 0.52 5.07 -3.21
CA VAL A 92 0.78 6.15 -4.18
C VAL A 92 0.57 7.51 -3.53
N PRO A 93 1.25 8.58 -4.00
CA PRO A 93 1.06 9.93 -3.46
C PRO A 93 -0.40 10.40 -3.49
N ALA A 94 -0.76 11.28 -2.57
CA ALA A 94 -2.10 11.86 -2.50
C ALA A 94 -2.55 12.49 -3.82
N GLU A 95 -1.67 13.19 -4.52
CA GLU A 95 -1.96 13.80 -5.82
C GLU A 95 -2.28 12.77 -6.92
N VAL A 96 -1.67 11.57 -6.87
CA VAL A 96 -2.00 10.48 -7.80
C VAL A 96 -3.39 9.93 -7.49
N ASN A 97 -3.72 9.76 -6.20
CA ASN A 97 -5.07 9.35 -5.78
C ASN A 97 -6.13 10.36 -6.21
N LYS A 98 -5.90 11.65 -5.98
CA LYS A 98 -6.80 12.74 -6.42
C LYS A 98 -6.97 12.77 -7.94
N ALA A 99 -5.86 12.63 -8.69
CA ALA A 99 -5.90 12.55 -10.15
C ALA A 99 -6.73 11.35 -10.63
N ASN A 100 -6.53 10.19 -10.02
CA ASN A 100 -7.26 8.97 -10.33
C ASN A 100 -8.78 9.15 -10.14
N GLN A 101 -9.21 9.72 -9.01
CA GLN A 101 -10.62 9.98 -8.76
C GLN A 101 -11.19 11.01 -9.72
N ARG A 102 -10.52 12.14 -9.91
CA ARG A 102 -10.95 13.20 -10.82
C ARG A 102 -11.12 12.70 -12.25
N ILE A 103 -10.14 11.97 -12.79
CA ILE A 103 -10.17 11.43 -14.15
C ILE A 103 -11.26 10.37 -14.28
N GLY A 104 -11.41 9.48 -13.27
CA GLY A 104 -12.48 8.49 -13.24
C GLY A 104 -13.86 9.14 -13.29
N LEU A 105 -14.11 10.15 -12.45
CA LEU A 105 -15.39 10.88 -12.43
C LEU A 105 -15.68 11.58 -13.76
N GLN A 106 -14.68 12.15 -14.43
CA GLN A 106 -14.84 12.74 -15.76
C GLN A 106 -15.23 11.69 -16.80
N VAL A 107 -14.66 10.49 -16.75
CA VAL A 107 -15.02 9.38 -17.64
C VAL A 107 -16.46 8.91 -17.37
N TYR A 108 -16.84 8.75 -16.10
CA TYR A 108 -18.20 8.35 -15.73
C TYR A 108 -19.24 9.37 -16.21
N GLU A 109 -19.02 10.65 -15.93
CA GLU A 109 -19.91 11.73 -16.36
C GLU A 109 -20.05 11.79 -17.89
N LYS A 110 -18.91 11.62 -18.60
CA LYS A 110 -18.91 11.61 -20.08
C LYS A 110 -19.65 10.43 -20.68
N LEU A 111 -19.52 9.21 -20.11
CA LEU A 111 -20.04 7.98 -20.69
C LEU A 111 -21.44 7.61 -20.17
N LEU A 112 -21.71 7.88 -18.89
CA LEU A 112 -22.98 7.54 -18.24
C LEU A 112 -23.91 8.74 -18.06
N GLY A 113 -23.40 9.98 -18.10
CA GLY A 113 -24.17 11.18 -17.90
C GLY A 113 -24.37 11.59 -16.44
N PHE A 114 -23.75 10.89 -15.50
CA PHE A 114 -23.81 11.19 -14.06
C PHE A 114 -22.52 10.77 -13.34
N ARG A 115 -22.37 11.23 -12.08
CA ARG A 115 -21.30 10.80 -11.18
C ARG A 115 -21.82 9.77 -10.18
N PRO A 116 -21.09 8.67 -9.92
CA PRO A 116 -21.49 7.69 -8.93
C PRO A 116 -21.47 8.28 -7.51
N GLU A 117 -22.40 7.86 -6.67
CA GLU A 117 -22.48 8.26 -5.26
C GLU A 117 -21.59 7.42 -4.34
N LEU A 118 -21.24 6.20 -4.77
CA LEU A 118 -20.47 5.24 -4.00
C LEU A 118 -19.12 4.99 -4.66
N VAL A 119 -18.10 4.70 -3.84
CA VAL A 119 -16.76 4.30 -4.29
C VAL A 119 -16.37 2.96 -3.69
N LEU A 120 -15.89 2.03 -4.52
CA LEU A 120 -15.23 0.81 -4.05
C LEU A 120 -13.76 1.10 -3.73
N VAL A 121 -13.31 0.70 -2.55
CA VAL A 121 -11.88 0.75 -2.20
C VAL A 121 -11.13 -0.34 -2.99
N ASN A 122 -10.25 0.08 -3.88
CA ASN A 122 -9.52 -0.82 -4.78
C ASN A 122 -8.70 -1.85 -3.99
N GLU A 123 -8.75 -3.12 -4.41
CA GLU A 123 -8.09 -4.26 -3.74
C GLU A 123 -8.39 -4.34 -2.24
N GLN A 124 -9.42 -3.62 -1.77
CA GLN A 124 -9.76 -3.50 -0.35
C GLN A 124 -8.62 -2.89 0.49
N ALA A 125 -7.64 -2.24 -0.14
CA ALA A 125 -6.50 -1.59 0.53
C ALA A 125 -6.92 -0.21 1.03
N TYR A 126 -7.19 -0.11 2.32
CA TYR A 126 -7.67 1.10 2.98
C TYR A 126 -6.56 1.81 3.77
N SER A 127 -6.65 3.14 3.83
CA SER A 127 -5.97 3.98 4.81
C SER A 127 -6.87 5.16 5.21
N ALA A 128 -6.67 5.71 6.39
CA ALA A 128 -7.43 6.88 6.83
C ALA A 128 -7.17 8.10 5.94
N GLY A 129 -6.00 8.18 5.31
CA GLY A 129 -5.65 9.24 4.36
C GLY A 129 -6.53 9.28 3.10
N LEU A 130 -7.19 8.18 2.71
CA LEU A 130 -8.06 8.14 1.54
C LEU A 130 -9.46 8.72 1.79
N VAL A 131 -9.90 8.78 3.03
CA VAL A 131 -11.25 9.27 3.39
C VAL A 131 -11.48 10.71 2.93
N PRO A 132 -10.59 11.67 3.21
CA PRO A 132 -10.73 13.05 2.69
C PRO A 132 -10.81 13.09 1.17
N ILE A 133 -9.98 12.31 0.47
CA ILE A 133 -9.92 12.29 -1.00
C ILE A 133 -11.25 11.81 -1.60
N TYR A 134 -11.86 10.76 -1.05
CA TYR A 134 -13.17 10.28 -1.51
C TYR A 134 -14.28 11.28 -1.21
N ARG A 135 -14.22 11.91 -0.04
CA ARG A 135 -15.19 12.95 0.35
C ARG A 135 -15.10 14.19 -0.55
N GLU A 136 -13.88 14.68 -0.85
CA GLU A 136 -13.65 15.80 -1.77
C GLU A 136 -14.07 15.49 -3.20
N ALA A 137 -13.91 14.22 -3.62
CA ALA A 137 -14.40 13.74 -4.91
C ALA A 137 -15.94 13.73 -5.02
N GLY A 138 -16.65 13.88 -3.89
CA GLY A 138 -18.11 13.98 -3.82
C GLY A 138 -18.82 12.64 -3.61
N TYR A 139 -18.12 11.59 -3.23
CA TYR A 139 -18.75 10.31 -2.86
C TYR A 139 -19.48 10.43 -1.52
N ARG A 140 -20.64 9.77 -1.42
CA ARG A 140 -21.47 9.71 -0.21
C ARG A 140 -21.06 8.59 0.74
N ALA A 141 -20.45 7.52 0.21
CA ALA A 141 -19.95 6.40 1.00
C ALA A 141 -18.87 5.62 0.25
N LEU A 142 -18.02 4.94 1.00
CA LEU A 142 -17.10 3.94 0.49
C LEU A 142 -17.63 2.53 0.75
N ILE A 143 -17.21 1.57 -0.08
CA ILE A 143 -17.49 0.14 0.08
C ILE A 143 -16.17 -0.58 0.33
N MET A 144 -16.12 -1.38 1.39
CA MET A 144 -14.97 -2.24 1.67
C MET A 144 -15.38 -3.49 2.47
N GLU A 145 -14.47 -4.44 2.59
CA GLU A 145 -14.67 -5.69 3.32
C GLU A 145 -14.59 -5.47 4.84
N TRP A 146 -15.63 -5.89 5.57
CA TRP A 146 -15.66 -5.86 7.04
C TRP A 146 -14.53 -6.66 7.68
N ASP A 147 -14.27 -7.88 7.17
CA ASP A 147 -13.35 -8.81 7.82
C ASP A 147 -11.89 -8.30 7.79
N ASN A 148 -11.55 -7.30 6.95
CA ASN A 148 -10.20 -6.74 6.87
C ASN A 148 -9.84 -5.93 8.13
N PRO A 149 -10.55 -4.84 8.47
CA PRO A 149 -10.31 -4.14 9.73
C PRO A 149 -10.81 -4.94 10.93
N GLY A 150 -11.97 -5.61 10.82
CA GLY A 150 -12.60 -6.34 11.92
C GLY A 150 -11.74 -7.47 12.51
N SER A 151 -10.82 -8.04 11.72
CA SER A 151 -9.89 -9.07 12.24
C SER A 151 -8.89 -8.50 13.25
N ALA A 152 -8.57 -7.21 13.17
CA ALA A 152 -7.66 -6.51 14.07
C ALA A 152 -8.40 -5.79 15.22
N ARG A 153 -9.73 -5.76 15.21
CA ARG A 153 -10.60 -5.02 16.13
C ARG A 153 -11.52 -5.95 16.91
N GLN A 154 -10.96 -6.68 17.88
CA GLN A 154 -11.73 -7.61 18.73
C GLN A 154 -12.71 -6.90 19.68
N ASP A 155 -12.52 -5.61 19.91
CA ASP A 155 -13.37 -4.73 20.70
C ASP A 155 -14.66 -4.30 20.00
N TRP A 156 -14.76 -4.50 18.67
CA TRP A 156 -15.94 -4.10 17.92
C TRP A 156 -17.15 -5.00 18.16
N ASN A 157 -18.33 -4.37 18.28
CA ASN A 157 -19.59 -5.12 18.32
C ASN A 157 -19.77 -5.89 16.98
N PRO A 158 -19.91 -7.23 17.03
CA PRO A 158 -20.07 -8.04 15.82
C PRO A 158 -21.30 -7.69 14.98
N ASP A 159 -22.31 -7.04 15.53
CA ASP A 159 -23.52 -6.65 14.80
C ASP A 159 -23.32 -5.40 13.94
N TRP A 160 -22.28 -4.59 14.20
CA TRP A 160 -21.93 -3.47 13.34
C TRP A 160 -21.64 -3.86 11.89
N ARG A 161 -21.22 -5.08 11.64
CA ARG A 161 -21.04 -5.65 10.29
C ARG A 161 -22.31 -5.75 9.44
N TYR A 162 -23.47 -5.56 10.03
CA TYR A 162 -24.77 -5.61 9.37
C TYR A 162 -25.36 -4.23 9.07
N LEU A 163 -24.68 -3.17 9.49
CA LEU A 163 -25.14 -1.79 9.37
C LEU A 163 -24.00 -0.91 8.87
N PRO A 164 -24.30 0.17 8.13
CA PRO A 164 -23.26 1.12 7.74
C PRO A 164 -22.69 1.83 8.97
N GLN A 165 -21.41 2.11 8.93
CA GLN A 165 -20.66 2.84 9.95
C GLN A 165 -19.99 4.06 9.33
N TYR A 166 -19.27 4.86 10.11
CA TYR A 166 -18.42 5.94 9.58
C TYR A 166 -16.95 5.55 9.68
N ALA A 167 -16.23 5.58 8.56
CA ALA A 167 -14.78 5.51 8.56
C ALA A 167 -14.21 6.90 8.91
N CYS A 168 -13.29 6.93 9.89
CA CYS A 168 -12.60 8.15 10.29
C CYS A 168 -11.41 8.40 9.36
N GLY A 169 -11.27 9.64 8.88
CA GLY A 169 -10.14 10.09 8.06
C GLY A 169 -8.98 10.64 8.89
N ALA A 170 -7.81 10.70 8.29
CA ALA A 170 -6.59 11.23 8.92
C ALA A 170 -6.70 12.72 9.30
N ASP A 171 -7.56 13.47 8.64
CA ASP A 171 -7.88 14.88 8.91
C ASP A 171 -9.02 15.08 9.93
N GLY A 172 -9.55 13.99 10.53
CA GLY A 172 -10.71 13.99 11.41
C GLY A 172 -12.06 14.03 10.69
N SER A 173 -12.10 14.08 9.37
CA SER A 173 -13.33 13.94 8.60
C SER A 173 -13.85 12.50 8.66
N THR A 174 -15.13 12.32 8.31
CA THR A 174 -15.74 10.98 8.27
C THR A 174 -16.45 10.76 6.95
N LEU A 175 -16.51 9.48 6.52
CA LEU A 175 -17.29 9.05 5.37
C LEU A 175 -18.02 7.74 5.71
N PRO A 176 -19.30 7.58 5.39
CA PRO A 176 -20.01 6.32 5.59
C PRO A 176 -19.32 5.16 4.89
N VAL A 177 -19.31 3.99 5.56
CA VAL A 177 -18.78 2.75 5.00
C VAL A 177 -19.88 1.70 4.91
N ILE A 178 -20.02 1.10 3.73
CA ILE A 178 -20.91 -0.01 3.43
C ILE A 178 -20.05 -1.28 3.40
N TRP A 179 -20.46 -2.32 4.13
CA TRP A 179 -19.64 -3.50 4.32
C TRP A 179 -19.84 -4.58 3.28
N ASN A 180 -18.81 -4.94 2.55
CA ASN A 180 -18.76 -6.21 1.80
C ASN A 180 -18.29 -7.35 2.73
N LYS A 181 -18.43 -8.63 2.29
CA LYS A 181 -18.06 -9.82 3.08
C LYS A 181 -17.57 -10.97 2.22
N SER A 182 -16.45 -11.58 2.58
CA SER A 182 -15.85 -12.68 1.83
C SER A 182 -16.68 -13.97 1.86
N ILE A 183 -17.18 -14.37 3.03
CA ILE A 183 -17.93 -15.64 3.15
C ILE A 183 -19.20 -15.66 2.30
N PRO A 184 -20.05 -14.61 2.28
CA PRO A 184 -21.21 -14.55 1.41
C PRO A 184 -20.88 -14.69 -0.06
N PHE A 185 -19.91 -13.92 -0.59
CA PHE A 185 -19.60 -14.00 -2.01
C PHE A 185 -18.99 -15.36 -2.40
N GLN A 186 -18.16 -15.98 -1.54
CA GLN A 186 -17.64 -17.33 -1.79
C GLN A 186 -18.78 -18.36 -1.84
N LYS A 187 -19.78 -18.27 -0.97
CA LYS A 187 -20.96 -19.16 -1.02
C LYS A 187 -21.81 -18.90 -2.26
N PHE A 188 -21.94 -17.63 -2.68
CA PHE A 188 -22.62 -17.27 -3.93
C PHE A 188 -21.91 -17.90 -5.14
N GLN A 189 -20.58 -17.79 -5.21
CA GLN A 189 -19.78 -18.43 -6.26
C GLN A 189 -19.96 -19.93 -6.26
N ARG A 190 -19.86 -20.59 -5.10
CA ARG A 190 -20.07 -22.05 -4.99
C ARG A 190 -21.46 -22.48 -5.46
N TYR A 191 -22.49 -21.66 -5.19
CA TYR A 191 -23.81 -21.91 -5.74
C TYR A 191 -23.84 -21.74 -7.27
N ALA A 192 -23.31 -20.65 -7.79
CA ALA A 192 -23.24 -20.40 -9.23
C ALA A 192 -22.48 -21.53 -9.97
N HIS A 193 -21.35 -21.97 -9.40
CA HIS A 193 -20.50 -23.05 -9.94
C HIS A 193 -21.06 -24.47 -9.73
N ALA A 194 -22.30 -24.61 -9.28
CA ALA A 194 -22.96 -25.89 -8.99
C ALA A 194 -22.32 -26.74 -7.86
N GLU A 195 -21.51 -26.13 -7.01
CA GLU A 195 -20.92 -26.77 -5.83
C GLU A 195 -21.82 -26.70 -4.58
N MET A 196 -22.91 -25.96 -4.66
CA MET A 196 -23.92 -25.79 -3.61
C MET A 196 -25.31 -25.74 -4.19
N GLU A 197 -26.26 -26.40 -3.54
CA GLU A 197 -27.67 -26.39 -3.94
C GLU A 197 -28.39 -25.14 -3.40
N LEU A 198 -29.42 -24.68 -4.14
CA LEU A 198 -30.22 -23.49 -3.82
C LEU A 198 -30.83 -23.52 -2.41
N PRO A 199 -31.48 -24.62 -1.94
CA PRO A 199 -32.03 -24.67 -0.59
C PRO A 199 -30.98 -24.39 0.51
N LYS A 200 -29.78 -24.97 0.35
CA LYS A 200 -28.66 -24.76 1.30
C LYS A 200 -28.15 -23.32 1.30
N TYR A 201 -28.15 -22.65 0.14
CA TYR A 201 -27.80 -21.25 0.07
C TYR A 201 -28.86 -20.36 0.72
N LEU A 202 -30.15 -20.63 0.48
CA LEU A 202 -31.24 -19.90 1.13
C LEU A 202 -31.30 -20.13 2.66
N GLU A 203 -30.98 -21.32 3.12
CA GLU A 203 -30.80 -21.61 4.56
C GLU A 203 -29.67 -20.75 5.16
N PHE A 204 -28.53 -20.65 4.45
CA PHE A 204 -27.44 -19.77 4.86
C PHE A 204 -27.89 -18.31 4.96
N LEU A 205 -28.61 -17.77 3.97
CA LEU A 205 -29.17 -16.42 4.06
C LEU A 205 -30.17 -16.31 5.21
N GLY A 206 -31.03 -17.30 5.39
CA GLY A 206 -32.00 -17.37 6.47
C GLY A 206 -31.38 -17.31 7.86
N SER A 207 -30.17 -17.89 8.04
CA SER A 207 -29.43 -17.83 9.29
C SER A 207 -28.87 -16.44 9.63
N ARG A 208 -28.96 -15.48 8.70
CA ARG A 208 -28.52 -14.08 8.89
C ARG A 208 -29.67 -13.13 9.27
N VAL A 209 -30.90 -13.59 9.18
CA VAL A 209 -32.07 -12.84 9.66
C VAL A 209 -31.93 -12.68 11.17
N GLY A 210 -31.97 -11.44 11.63
CA GLY A 210 -31.88 -11.12 13.07
C GLY A 210 -33.21 -10.69 13.67
N ASN A 211 -33.17 -10.31 14.93
CA ASN A 211 -34.31 -9.75 15.65
C ASN A 211 -34.54 -8.27 15.32
N ASN A 212 -33.54 -7.58 14.79
CA ASN A 212 -33.59 -6.19 14.35
C ASN A 212 -33.47 -6.10 12.82
N GLU A 213 -33.90 -4.99 12.25
CA GLU A 213 -33.63 -4.68 10.84
C GLU A 213 -32.13 -4.57 10.62
N ARG A 214 -31.65 -5.18 9.52
CA ARG A 214 -30.23 -5.22 9.17
C ARG A 214 -30.04 -5.43 7.68
N THR A 215 -28.83 -5.14 7.23
CA THR A 215 -28.41 -5.29 5.84
C THR A 215 -27.38 -6.42 5.68
N PHE A 216 -27.27 -7.00 4.50
CA PHE A 216 -26.30 -8.04 4.24
C PHE A 216 -25.87 -8.08 2.77
N SER A 217 -24.56 -7.98 2.51
CA SER A 217 -24.00 -8.18 1.18
C SER A 217 -24.01 -9.65 0.83
N ILE A 218 -24.65 -9.99 -0.30
CA ILE A 218 -24.68 -11.37 -0.81
C ILE A 218 -23.60 -11.62 -1.86
N TYR A 219 -23.23 -10.56 -2.62
CA TYR A 219 -22.15 -10.62 -3.59
C TYR A 219 -21.49 -9.24 -3.72
N GLY A 220 -20.16 -9.23 -3.82
CA GLY A 220 -19.34 -8.05 -4.04
C GLY A 220 -17.96 -8.48 -4.51
N ASN A 221 -17.87 -8.99 -5.77
CA ASN A 221 -16.64 -9.49 -6.36
C ASN A 221 -16.74 -9.54 -7.89
N ASP A 222 -15.73 -10.12 -8.56
CA ASP A 222 -15.53 -10.13 -10.00
C ASP A 222 -16.66 -10.83 -10.75
N ALA A 223 -17.11 -10.23 -11.85
CA ALA A 223 -18.08 -10.83 -12.77
C ALA A 223 -17.45 -11.83 -13.74
N GLU A 224 -16.15 -11.69 -14.03
CA GLU A 224 -15.42 -12.49 -15.03
C GLU A 224 -15.25 -13.95 -14.63
N ILE A 225 -15.54 -14.29 -13.39
CA ILE A 225 -15.51 -15.68 -12.94
C ILE A 225 -16.73 -16.51 -13.38
N PHE A 226 -17.82 -15.84 -13.85
CA PHE A 226 -19.04 -16.52 -14.29
C PHE A 226 -19.02 -16.75 -15.81
N ASP A 227 -19.17 -17.99 -16.21
CA ASP A 227 -19.17 -18.45 -17.60
C ASP A 227 -17.90 -18.14 -18.41
N PHE A 228 -16.80 -17.66 -17.77
CA PHE A 228 -15.57 -17.33 -18.47
C PHE A 228 -14.34 -18.00 -17.83
N ARG A 229 -13.97 -17.72 -16.59
CA ARG A 229 -12.74 -18.14 -15.91
C ARG A 229 -11.51 -17.41 -16.44
N PRO A 230 -11.04 -16.36 -15.78
CA PRO A 230 -9.89 -15.56 -16.22
C PRO A 230 -8.53 -16.28 -16.09
N GLY A 231 -8.47 -17.51 -15.59
CA GLY A 231 -7.24 -18.30 -15.52
C GLY A 231 -6.28 -17.89 -14.39
N ARG A 232 -6.81 -17.33 -13.30
CA ARG A 232 -6.01 -16.89 -12.14
C ARG A 232 -5.33 -18.03 -11.39
N PHE A 233 -6.05 -19.17 -11.27
CA PHE A 233 -5.62 -20.33 -10.49
C PHE A 233 -5.78 -21.61 -11.28
N GLN A 234 -4.85 -22.56 -11.10
CA GLN A 234 -4.98 -23.92 -11.65
C GLN A 234 -6.20 -24.67 -11.07
N THR A 235 -6.70 -24.22 -9.92
CA THR A 235 -7.83 -24.80 -9.18
C THR A 235 -9.15 -24.08 -9.43
N GLU A 236 -9.24 -23.23 -10.47
CA GLU A 236 -10.53 -22.63 -10.83
C GLU A 236 -11.59 -23.71 -11.11
N ALA A 237 -12.81 -23.50 -10.60
CA ALA A 237 -13.91 -24.44 -10.77
C ALA A 237 -14.16 -24.71 -12.26
N ARG A 238 -14.37 -25.98 -12.63
CA ARG A 238 -14.75 -26.33 -13.99
C ARG A 238 -16.12 -25.80 -14.31
N MET A 239 -16.33 -25.35 -15.56
CA MET A 239 -17.68 -24.96 -16.01
C MET A 239 -18.57 -26.21 -16.05
N SER A 240 -19.75 -26.11 -15.40
CA SER A 240 -20.83 -27.09 -15.58
C SER A 240 -21.46 -26.87 -16.97
N GLY A 241 -22.12 -27.82 -17.55
CA GLY A 241 -22.74 -27.68 -18.88
C GLY A 241 -23.87 -26.64 -18.95
N GLU A 242 -24.35 -26.11 -17.81
CA GLU A 242 -25.36 -25.06 -17.71
C GLU A 242 -24.68 -23.68 -17.44
N SER A 243 -25.21 -22.61 -18.06
CA SER A 243 -24.77 -21.25 -17.79
C SER A 243 -24.94 -20.87 -16.30
N GLU A 244 -23.91 -20.34 -15.71
CA GLU A 244 -23.90 -19.89 -14.31
C GLU A 244 -24.85 -18.70 -14.11
N TRP A 245 -25.02 -17.86 -15.13
CA TRP A 245 -25.98 -16.76 -15.10
C TRP A 245 -27.43 -17.24 -14.98
N LEU A 246 -27.77 -18.39 -15.55
CA LEU A 246 -29.10 -18.99 -15.35
C LEU A 246 -29.32 -19.47 -13.91
N ARG A 247 -28.25 -20.00 -13.28
CA ARG A 247 -28.32 -20.37 -11.86
C ARG A 247 -28.44 -19.12 -10.99
N ILE A 248 -27.69 -18.06 -11.28
CA ILE A 248 -27.76 -16.77 -10.59
C ILE A 248 -29.18 -16.18 -10.74
N ALA A 249 -29.77 -16.24 -11.93
CA ALA A 249 -31.16 -15.80 -12.17
C ALA A 249 -32.16 -16.54 -11.30
N ARG A 250 -32.02 -17.86 -11.16
CA ARG A 250 -32.86 -18.66 -10.26
C ARG A 250 -32.71 -18.27 -8.80
N LEU A 251 -31.52 -17.99 -8.37
CA LEU A 251 -31.26 -17.52 -7.01
C LEU A 251 -31.97 -16.21 -6.71
N TYR A 252 -31.82 -15.20 -7.58
CA TYR A 252 -32.51 -13.91 -7.37
C TYR A 252 -33.99 -14.01 -7.36
N ARG A 253 -34.62 -14.84 -8.26
CA ARG A 253 -36.06 -15.12 -8.21
C ARG A 253 -36.51 -15.76 -6.90
N ALA A 254 -35.73 -16.73 -6.39
CA ALA A 254 -36.02 -17.37 -5.12
C ALA A 254 -35.92 -16.41 -3.93
N VAL A 255 -34.92 -15.48 -3.96
CA VAL A 255 -34.78 -14.42 -2.96
C VAL A 255 -35.94 -13.45 -3.02
N GLN A 256 -36.35 -12.97 -4.23
CA GLN A 256 -37.46 -12.04 -4.40
C GLN A 256 -38.81 -12.64 -3.94
N SER A 257 -38.98 -13.94 -4.13
CA SER A 257 -40.20 -14.65 -3.74
C SER A 257 -40.28 -14.98 -2.24
N ASN A 258 -39.22 -14.78 -1.50
CA ASN A 258 -39.16 -15.11 -0.08
C ASN A 258 -39.39 -13.87 0.79
N PRO A 259 -40.49 -13.79 1.56
CA PRO A 259 -40.86 -12.61 2.35
C PRO A 259 -39.87 -12.26 3.46
N ARG A 260 -38.91 -13.15 3.78
CA ARG A 260 -37.84 -12.90 4.76
C ARG A 260 -36.74 -12.00 4.19
N PHE A 261 -36.68 -11.78 2.88
CA PHE A 261 -35.65 -11.04 2.20
C PHE A 261 -36.22 -9.85 1.44
N LYS A 262 -35.47 -8.75 1.42
CA LYS A 262 -35.76 -7.57 0.61
C LYS A 262 -34.50 -7.17 -0.15
N LEU A 263 -34.56 -7.20 -1.47
CA LEU A 263 -33.46 -6.69 -2.29
C LEU A 263 -33.44 -5.15 -2.28
N ILE A 264 -32.30 -4.56 -2.08
CA ILE A 264 -32.09 -3.11 -2.06
C ILE A 264 -30.83 -2.76 -2.87
N ARG A 265 -30.76 -1.53 -3.39
CA ARG A 265 -29.54 -1.00 -3.99
C ARG A 265 -28.46 -0.77 -2.91
N PRO A 266 -27.16 -0.87 -3.25
CA PRO A 266 -26.07 -0.59 -2.30
C PRO A 266 -26.20 0.75 -1.58
N SER A 267 -26.56 1.84 -2.26
CA SER A 267 -26.74 3.16 -1.61
C SER A 267 -27.89 3.21 -0.59
N GLN A 268 -28.91 2.36 -0.73
CA GLN A 268 -30.00 2.31 0.23
C GLN A 268 -29.61 1.72 1.59
N VAL A 269 -28.42 1.11 1.68
CA VAL A 269 -27.82 0.70 2.97
C VAL A 269 -27.62 1.91 3.88
N LEU A 270 -27.35 3.10 3.32
CA LEU A 270 -27.17 4.33 4.09
C LEU A 270 -28.42 4.76 4.89
N ASN A 271 -29.61 4.28 4.53
CA ASN A 271 -30.82 4.52 5.31
C ASN A 271 -30.81 3.88 6.71
N PHE A 272 -29.82 3.03 6.96
CA PHE A 272 -29.64 2.33 8.23
C PHE A 272 -28.57 3.00 9.15
N LEU A 273 -28.02 4.17 8.76
CA LEU A 273 -27.04 4.90 9.58
C LEU A 273 -27.59 5.32 10.94
N ASP A 274 -28.88 5.69 11.00
CA ASP A 274 -29.53 6.17 12.23
C ASP A 274 -30.09 5.02 13.10
N HIS A 275 -29.82 3.76 12.73
CA HIS A 275 -30.20 2.61 13.57
C HIS A 275 -29.30 2.51 14.81
N ALA A 276 -29.76 1.88 15.89
CA ALA A 276 -29.06 1.82 17.18
C ALA A 276 -27.62 1.30 17.12
N ASP A 277 -27.34 0.36 16.20
CA ASP A 277 -26.01 -0.19 15.97
C ASP A 277 -25.34 0.34 14.67
N GLY A 278 -25.91 1.38 14.06
CA GLY A 278 -25.40 2.05 12.85
C GLY A 278 -24.67 3.36 13.18
N GLY A 279 -23.92 3.89 12.23
CA GLY A 279 -23.38 5.26 12.30
C GLY A 279 -22.28 5.50 13.34
N HIS A 280 -21.64 4.45 13.86
CA HIS A 280 -20.49 4.63 14.78
C HIS A 280 -19.26 5.10 14.02
N PRO A 281 -18.50 6.10 14.54
CA PRO A 281 -17.21 6.48 13.98
C PRO A 281 -16.15 5.41 14.32
N LEU A 282 -15.50 4.86 13.30
CA LEU A 282 -14.54 3.78 13.42
C LEU A 282 -13.19 4.17 12.80
N HIS A 283 -12.12 3.98 13.56
CA HIS A 283 -10.77 3.89 13.05
C HIS A 283 -10.55 2.47 12.54
N LEU A 284 -10.48 2.31 11.21
CA LEU A 284 -10.37 1.00 10.58
C LEU A 284 -8.95 0.45 10.65
N GLU A 285 -7.98 1.33 10.76
CA GLU A 285 -6.55 1.07 10.90
C GLU A 285 -6.13 0.88 12.36
N THR A 286 -4.98 0.24 12.57
CA THR A 286 -4.30 0.13 13.87
C THR A 286 -2.80 0.29 13.67
N ALA A 287 -2.03 0.53 14.74
CA ALA A 287 -0.56 0.57 14.65
C ALA A 287 0.03 -0.73 14.07
N GLN A 288 -0.54 -1.91 14.40
CA GLN A 288 -0.11 -3.19 13.84
C GLN A 288 -0.62 -3.41 12.41
N ASN A 289 -1.77 -2.85 12.04
CA ASN A 289 -2.40 -3.00 10.73
C ASN A 289 -2.76 -1.61 10.17
N PRO A 290 -1.77 -0.80 9.80
CA PRO A 290 -1.98 0.59 9.36
C PRO A 290 -2.71 0.67 8.02
N ILE A 291 -2.59 -0.35 7.20
CA ILE A 291 -3.26 -0.48 5.91
C ILE A 291 -4.03 -1.79 5.88
N PRO A 292 -5.29 -1.83 6.38
CA PRO A 292 -6.14 -3.00 6.25
C PRO A 292 -6.35 -3.36 4.77
N VAL A 293 -6.05 -4.60 4.38
CA VAL A 293 -6.16 -5.07 3.00
C VAL A 293 -7.07 -6.29 2.90
N LYS A 294 -6.70 -7.37 3.56
CA LYS A 294 -7.48 -8.63 3.62
C LYS A 294 -7.32 -9.26 4.99
N LYS A 295 -8.30 -10.04 5.38
CA LYS A 295 -8.36 -10.71 6.69
C LYS A 295 -7.23 -11.70 7.00
N GLN A 296 -6.37 -11.99 6.04
CA GLN A 296 -5.24 -12.92 6.19
C GLN A 296 -3.93 -12.17 6.00
N ASN A 297 -3.03 -12.26 6.97
CA ASN A 297 -1.73 -11.56 6.97
C ASN A 297 -0.86 -11.79 5.72
N LYS A 298 -1.06 -12.92 5.01
CA LYS A 298 -0.38 -13.19 3.74
C LYS A 298 -0.81 -12.27 2.58
N TYR A 299 -1.91 -11.55 2.71
CA TYR A 299 -2.39 -10.56 1.77
C TYR A 299 -2.27 -9.18 2.40
N ASN A 300 -1.08 -8.69 2.55
CA ASN A 300 -0.77 -7.37 3.10
C ASN A 300 -0.29 -6.42 1.99
N VAL A 301 0.03 -5.19 2.37
CA VAL A 301 0.42 -4.14 1.43
C VAL A 301 1.69 -4.48 0.62
N ALA A 302 2.61 -5.28 1.18
CA ALA A 302 3.84 -5.68 0.50
C ALA A 302 3.58 -6.43 -0.82
N ARG A 303 2.43 -7.13 -0.92
CA ARG A 303 2.03 -7.87 -2.13
C ARG A 303 1.95 -7.00 -3.39
N TRP A 304 1.58 -5.73 -3.26
CA TRP A 304 1.48 -4.81 -4.39
C TRP A 304 2.63 -3.81 -4.46
N ALA A 305 3.47 -3.78 -3.42
CA ALA A 305 4.58 -2.85 -3.34
C ALA A 305 5.92 -3.48 -3.70
N LEU A 306 6.22 -4.69 -3.19
CA LEU A 306 7.58 -5.21 -3.11
C LEU A 306 7.74 -6.67 -3.50
N THR A 307 6.67 -7.45 -3.70
CA THR A 307 6.76 -8.91 -3.84
C THR A 307 6.41 -9.45 -5.22
N GLY A 308 5.84 -8.63 -6.09
CA GLY A 308 5.51 -9.00 -7.46
C GLY A 308 6.73 -9.07 -8.38
N ARG A 309 6.46 -9.29 -9.68
CA ARG A 309 7.51 -9.29 -10.70
C ARG A 309 8.05 -7.88 -10.87
N ASP A 310 9.32 -7.65 -10.54
CA ASP A 310 10.04 -6.38 -10.69
C ASP A 310 9.33 -5.15 -10.07
N ASP A 311 8.61 -5.33 -8.97
CA ASP A 311 7.85 -4.26 -8.31
C ASP A 311 8.71 -3.06 -7.94
N LEU A 312 9.94 -3.29 -7.52
CA LEU A 312 10.88 -2.20 -7.22
C LEU A 312 11.17 -1.34 -8.44
N ASP A 313 11.46 -1.95 -9.60
CA ASP A 313 11.71 -1.22 -10.86
C ASP A 313 10.47 -0.45 -11.33
N ILE A 314 9.30 -1.09 -11.26
CA ILE A 314 8.03 -0.46 -11.59
C ILE A 314 7.79 0.77 -10.71
N ASN A 315 7.92 0.62 -9.39
CA ASN A 315 7.70 1.72 -8.46
C ASN A 315 8.69 2.85 -8.69
N ASN A 316 9.98 2.56 -8.87
CA ASN A 316 10.98 3.57 -9.14
C ASN A 316 10.66 4.37 -10.41
N LYS A 317 10.26 3.71 -11.50
CA LYS A 317 9.86 4.38 -12.73
C LYS A 317 8.60 5.23 -12.55
N CYS A 318 7.58 4.71 -11.87
CA CYS A 318 6.35 5.46 -11.57
C CYS A 318 6.63 6.69 -10.70
N TRP A 319 7.50 6.57 -9.67
CA TRP A 319 7.93 7.70 -8.87
C TRP A 319 8.67 8.77 -9.69
N ARG A 320 9.57 8.36 -10.59
CA ARG A 320 10.27 9.30 -11.49
C ARG A 320 9.29 10.04 -12.40
N VAL A 321 8.33 9.31 -13.00
CA VAL A 321 7.25 9.93 -13.79
C VAL A 321 6.45 10.93 -12.95
N TYR A 322 6.04 10.53 -11.74
CA TYR A 322 5.30 11.39 -10.83
C TYR A 322 6.05 12.71 -10.56
N HIS A 323 7.33 12.65 -10.20
CA HIS A 323 8.13 13.85 -9.93
C HIS A 323 8.28 14.77 -11.16
N ILE A 324 8.34 14.21 -12.36
CA ILE A 324 8.33 15.02 -13.60
C ILE A 324 6.98 15.72 -13.77
N LEU A 325 5.87 15.00 -13.51
CA LEU A 325 4.51 15.55 -13.65
C LEU A 325 4.19 16.63 -12.61
N GLN A 326 4.87 16.62 -11.47
CA GLN A 326 4.74 17.67 -10.44
C GLN A 326 5.36 19.01 -10.85
N GLN A 327 6.21 19.04 -11.87
CA GLN A 327 6.83 20.28 -12.32
C GLN A 327 5.79 21.25 -12.90
N PRO A 328 5.87 22.57 -12.60
CA PRO A 328 4.85 23.54 -13.01
C PRO A 328 4.59 23.62 -14.52
N LYS A 329 5.57 23.18 -15.31
CA LYS A 329 5.49 23.15 -16.78
C LYS A 329 4.69 21.98 -17.34
N CYS A 330 4.41 20.94 -16.53
CA CYS A 330 3.77 19.71 -16.98
C CYS A 330 2.31 19.63 -16.49
N LYS A 331 1.39 20.22 -17.27
CA LYS A 331 -0.07 20.18 -16.98
C LYS A 331 -0.82 19.16 -17.85
N ASP A 332 -0.17 18.11 -18.29
CA ASP A 332 -0.73 17.13 -19.22
C ASP A 332 -1.65 16.13 -18.51
N ILE A 333 -2.97 16.31 -18.65
CA ILE A 333 -3.98 15.38 -18.08
C ILE A 333 -3.83 13.98 -18.70
N ALA A 334 -3.40 13.87 -19.95
CA ALA A 334 -3.21 12.57 -20.60
C ALA A 334 -2.05 11.80 -19.94
N ALA A 335 -0.96 12.49 -19.59
CA ALA A 335 0.14 11.88 -18.88
C ALA A 335 -0.25 11.44 -17.44
N TRP A 336 -1.05 12.22 -16.72
CA TRP A 336 -1.61 11.80 -15.44
C TRP A 336 -2.51 10.56 -15.56
N LYS A 337 -3.33 10.52 -16.59
CA LYS A 337 -4.19 9.37 -16.92
C LYS A 337 -3.36 8.12 -17.20
N GLU A 338 -2.30 8.26 -17.98
CA GLU A 338 -1.35 7.19 -18.30
C GLU A 338 -0.61 6.69 -17.06
N LEU A 339 -0.14 7.61 -16.18
CA LEU A 339 0.50 7.25 -14.91
C LEU A 339 -0.46 6.44 -14.01
N CYS A 340 -1.70 6.88 -13.83
CA CYS A 340 -2.69 6.14 -13.04
C CYS A 340 -2.88 4.71 -13.57
N TYR A 341 -2.95 4.54 -14.90
CA TYR A 341 -3.07 3.23 -15.53
C TYR A 341 -1.83 2.36 -15.27
N LEU A 342 -0.63 2.89 -15.51
CA LEU A 342 0.63 2.16 -15.37
C LEU A 342 1.00 1.84 -13.90
N TRP A 343 0.46 2.57 -12.94
CA TRP A 343 0.70 2.31 -11.51
C TRP A 343 -0.36 1.40 -10.87
N SER A 344 -1.33 0.89 -11.66
CA SER A 344 -2.42 0.07 -11.13
C SER A 344 -1.97 -1.31 -10.65
N SER A 345 -2.79 -1.92 -9.79
CA SER A 345 -2.59 -3.29 -9.27
C SER A 345 -2.66 -4.35 -10.36
N ASP A 346 -3.31 -4.05 -11.49
CA ASP A 346 -3.49 -4.96 -12.62
C ASP A 346 -2.18 -5.48 -13.22
N PHE A 347 -1.05 -4.81 -12.96
CA PHE A 347 0.26 -5.24 -13.45
C PHE A 347 1.10 -5.96 -12.41
N ARG A 348 0.61 -6.15 -11.18
CA ARG A 348 1.40 -6.66 -10.05
C ARG A 348 1.30 -8.16 -9.86
N THR A 349 0.15 -8.77 -10.12
CA THR A 349 -0.10 -10.19 -9.85
C THR A 349 -0.73 -10.88 -11.05
N HIS A 350 -0.47 -12.18 -11.24
CA HIS A 350 -1.08 -13.05 -12.26
C HIS A 350 -0.95 -12.55 -13.71
N ILE A 351 -0.07 -11.60 -13.98
CA ILE A 351 0.10 -11.04 -15.33
C ILE A 351 0.69 -12.06 -16.31
N THR A 352 0.12 -12.11 -17.52
CA THR A 352 0.63 -12.97 -18.58
C THR A 352 1.98 -12.47 -19.11
N PRO A 353 2.85 -13.33 -19.67
CA PRO A 353 4.13 -12.88 -20.25
C PRO A 353 3.96 -11.84 -21.36
N ARG A 354 2.95 -11.99 -22.22
CA ARG A 354 2.65 -11.04 -23.31
C ARG A 354 2.29 -9.66 -22.76
N ARG A 355 1.35 -9.58 -21.83
CA ARG A 355 0.95 -8.33 -21.19
C ARG A 355 2.07 -7.69 -20.38
N TRP A 356 2.90 -8.50 -19.72
CA TRP A 356 4.07 -8.01 -19.00
C TRP A 356 5.06 -7.31 -19.92
N GLN A 357 5.37 -7.90 -21.08
CA GLN A 357 6.27 -7.29 -22.06
C GLN A 357 5.71 -5.98 -22.59
N GLN A 358 4.41 -5.95 -22.95
CA GLN A 358 3.74 -4.74 -23.43
C GLN A 358 3.76 -3.63 -22.37
N TYR A 359 3.48 -3.99 -21.12
CA TYR A 359 3.50 -3.09 -19.98
C TYR A 359 4.88 -2.46 -19.77
N GLY A 360 5.93 -3.27 -19.71
CA GLY A 360 7.31 -2.79 -19.52
C GLY A 360 7.74 -1.85 -20.63
N THR A 361 7.42 -2.19 -21.91
CA THR A 361 7.67 -1.30 -23.05
C THR A 361 6.93 0.03 -22.93
N HIS A 362 5.67 0.01 -22.50
CA HIS A 362 4.84 1.20 -22.34
C HIS A 362 5.37 2.12 -21.23
N LEU A 363 5.69 1.57 -20.05
CA LEU A 363 6.23 2.33 -18.91
C LEU A 363 7.58 2.97 -19.27
N GLU A 364 8.46 2.25 -19.94
CA GLU A 364 9.75 2.77 -20.40
C GLU A 364 9.59 3.89 -21.43
N ALA A 365 8.68 3.71 -22.41
CA ALA A 365 8.40 4.72 -23.41
C ALA A 365 7.84 6.02 -22.80
N MET A 366 6.95 5.91 -21.81
CA MET A 366 6.43 7.05 -21.08
C MET A 366 7.53 7.81 -20.36
N LEU A 367 8.38 7.09 -19.60
CA LEU A 367 9.47 7.68 -18.85
C LEU A 367 10.45 8.42 -19.78
N ASN A 368 10.92 7.75 -20.84
CA ASN A 368 11.86 8.35 -21.81
C ASN A 368 11.27 9.59 -22.50
N ARG A 369 10.00 9.57 -22.85
CA ARG A 369 9.29 10.72 -23.43
C ARG A 369 9.29 11.92 -22.48
N LEU A 370 8.96 11.71 -21.20
CA LEU A 370 8.88 12.78 -20.22
C LEU A 370 10.27 13.31 -19.82
N GLU A 371 11.26 12.45 -19.69
CA GLU A 371 12.64 12.84 -19.41
C GLU A 371 13.25 13.66 -20.55
N SER A 372 12.95 13.32 -21.81
CA SER A 372 13.43 14.08 -22.96
C SER A 372 12.86 15.51 -23.02
N VAL A 373 11.65 15.72 -22.51
CA VAL A 373 11.02 17.05 -22.45
C VAL A 373 11.52 17.85 -21.24
N SER A 374 11.80 17.17 -20.12
CA SER A 374 12.28 17.83 -18.90
C SER A 374 13.79 18.14 -18.92
N SER A 375 14.56 17.45 -19.75
CA SER A 375 15.99 17.70 -19.98
C SER A 375 16.23 18.86 -20.94
N SER A 376 15.66 20.04 -20.70
CA SER A 376 16.33 21.29 -21.06
C SER A 376 17.65 21.31 -20.27
N PRO A 377 18.78 21.78 -20.86
CA PRO A 377 20.07 21.71 -20.19
C PRO A 377 20.10 22.62 -18.97
N GLU A 378 19.48 22.16 -17.89
CA GLU A 378 19.85 22.63 -16.58
C GLU A 378 21.22 21.99 -16.32
N THR A 379 22.22 22.84 -16.48
CA THR A 379 23.56 22.72 -15.97
C THR A 379 23.73 21.53 -15.03
N ARG A 380 24.41 20.47 -15.49
CA ARG A 380 25.26 19.72 -14.58
C ARG A 380 26.02 20.79 -13.80
N HIS A 381 25.67 20.99 -12.55
CA HIS A 381 26.55 21.72 -11.67
C HIS A 381 27.87 20.93 -11.68
N GLU A 382 28.77 21.34 -12.56
CA GLU A 382 30.18 21.08 -12.37
C GLU A 382 30.44 21.54 -10.92
N GLU A 383 30.87 20.61 -10.09
CA GLU A 383 31.32 20.92 -8.74
C GLU A 383 32.33 22.04 -8.90
N ALA A 384 31.92 23.25 -8.52
CA ALA A 384 32.84 24.39 -8.51
C ALA A 384 34.06 24.00 -7.67
N PRO A 385 35.29 24.39 -8.07
CA PRO A 385 36.51 23.99 -7.39
C PRO A 385 36.39 24.32 -5.90
N GLU A 386 36.58 23.28 -5.07
CA GLU A 386 36.45 23.35 -3.63
C GLU A 386 37.24 24.51 -3.05
N GLN A 387 36.53 25.48 -2.49
CA GLN A 387 37.16 26.46 -1.62
C GLN A 387 37.61 25.72 -0.35
N ARG A 388 38.91 25.70 -0.10
CA ARG A 388 39.50 25.18 1.13
C ARG A 388 38.88 25.92 2.32
N LEU A 389 38.08 25.19 3.13
CA LEU A 389 37.51 25.74 4.36
C LEU A 389 38.67 26.17 5.30
N GLU A 390 38.66 27.42 5.73
CA GLU A 390 39.73 27.97 6.56
C GLU A 390 39.85 27.35 7.97
N ARG A 391 38.78 26.70 8.48
CA ARG A 391 38.74 25.87 9.70
C ARG A 391 37.71 24.73 9.53
N SER A 392 38.10 23.51 9.96
CA SER A 392 37.19 22.39 10.04
C SER A 392 36.09 22.66 11.08
N ARG A 393 34.85 22.38 10.71
CA ARG A 393 33.65 22.45 11.59
C ARG A 393 33.43 21.15 12.36
N PHE A 394 34.32 20.17 12.14
CA PHE A 394 34.19 18.82 12.71
C PHE A 394 35.42 18.51 13.55
N THR A 395 35.23 18.02 14.77
CA THR A 395 36.25 17.36 15.56
C THR A 395 36.18 15.86 15.32
N ILE A 396 37.21 15.28 14.75
CA ILE A 396 37.26 13.89 14.34
C ILE A 396 38.31 13.14 15.16
N GLN A 397 37.87 12.02 15.79
CA GLN A 397 38.74 11.09 16.49
C GLN A 397 38.61 9.71 15.82
N ASP A 398 39.64 9.34 15.05
CA ASP A 398 39.71 8.06 14.35
C ASP A 398 40.43 7.02 15.22
N GLU A 399 39.64 6.24 15.97
CA GLU A 399 40.10 5.15 16.80
C GLU A 399 40.19 3.82 16.01
N LYS A 400 40.83 2.81 16.58
CA LYS A 400 40.97 1.49 15.95
C LYS A 400 39.67 0.89 15.51
N HIS A 401 38.60 1.02 16.31
CA HIS A 401 37.30 0.39 16.10
C HIS A 401 36.15 1.35 15.81
N TYR A 402 36.31 2.59 16.19
CA TYR A 402 35.30 3.62 16.13
C TYR A 402 35.78 4.87 15.44
N LEU A 403 34.85 5.58 14.83
CA LEU A 403 35.05 6.93 14.32
C LEU A 403 34.12 7.85 15.11
N ASN A 404 34.65 8.71 15.94
CA ASN A 404 33.89 9.71 16.67
C ASN A 404 33.95 11.03 15.91
N ILE A 405 32.81 11.67 15.75
CA ILE A 405 32.60 12.92 15.00
C ILE A 405 31.80 13.85 15.90
N GLU A 406 32.34 15.00 16.21
CA GLU A 406 31.68 16.02 17.02
C GLU A 406 31.52 17.31 16.20
N THR A 407 30.40 17.97 16.35
CA THR A 407 30.09 19.29 15.81
C THR A 407 29.64 20.21 16.94
N GLY A 408 29.28 21.46 16.62
CA GLY A 408 28.67 22.37 17.60
C GLY A 408 27.24 21.96 18.04
N VAL A 409 26.58 21.06 17.32
CA VAL A 409 25.15 20.72 17.51
C VAL A 409 24.96 19.28 17.98
N HIS A 410 25.75 18.34 17.43
CA HIS A 410 25.56 16.91 17.70
C HIS A 410 26.87 16.12 17.65
N SER A 411 26.86 14.94 18.22
CA SER A 411 27.98 13.99 18.20
C SER A 411 27.55 12.62 17.74
N LEU A 412 28.43 11.96 16.99
CA LEU A 412 28.23 10.63 16.43
C LEU A 412 29.36 9.70 16.75
N ARG A 413 29.06 8.44 16.97
CA ARG A 413 30.03 7.35 17.02
C ARG A 413 29.61 6.27 16.00
N LEU A 414 30.53 6.01 15.05
CA LEU A 414 30.35 5.02 13.98
C LEU A 414 31.26 3.82 14.22
N ASN A 415 30.74 2.60 14.01
CA ASN A 415 31.46 1.36 14.23
C ASN A 415 32.15 0.89 12.93
N LYS A 416 33.47 1.02 12.88
CA LYS A 416 34.31 0.60 11.74
C LYS A 416 34.42 -0.92 11.59
N ARG A 417 34.08 -1.70 12.62
CA ARG A 417 34.03 -3.17 12.56
C ARG A 417 32.73 -3.70 11.99
N ARG A 418 31.70 -2.84 11.86
CA ARG A 418 30.34 -3.17 11.48
C ARG A 418 29.80 -2.23 10.39
N GLY A 419 30.57 -2.00 9.32
CA GLY A 419 30.11 -1.28 8.14
C GLY A 419 29.62 0.14 8.41
N LEU A 420 30.28 0.87 9.34
CA LEU A 420 29.84 2.18 9.81
C LEU A 420 28.43 2.18 10.42
N ALA A 421 28.03 1.10 11.11
CA ALA A 421 26.83 1.13 11.90
C ALA A 421 26.89 2.29 12.91
N LEU A 422 25.77 2.98 13.11
CA LEU A 422 25.64 4.07 14.05
C LEU A 422 25.52 3.49 15.46
N GLU A 423 26.59 3.66 16.26
CA GLU A 423 26.61 3.24 17.66
C GLU A 423 25.85 4.21 18.56
N ARG A 424 26.09 5.52 18.39
CA ARG A 424 25.44 6.57 19.16
C ARG A 424 25.30 7.82 18.33
N TRP A 425 24.15 8.46 18.46
CA TRP A 425 23.90 9.79 17.93
C TRP A 425 23.22 10.63 18.99
N THR A 426 23.93 11.65 19.47
CA THR A 426 23.50 12.55 20.55
C THR A 426 23.31 13.95 19.98
N CYS A 427 22.24 14.61 20.39
CA CYS A 427 22.03 16.04 20.22
C CYS A 427 21.81 16.63 21.63
N SER A 428 22.78 17.40 22.15
CA SER A 428 22.78 17.83 23.54
C SER A 428 21.62 18.72 23.92
N ASP A 429 21.11 19.49 22.95
CA ASP A 429 19.94 20.35 23.15
C ASP A 429 18.63 19.54 23.35
N LEU A 430 18.58 18.32 22.82
CA LEU A 430 17.42 17.45 22.92
C LEU A 430 17.54 16.44 24.07
N SER A 431 18.73 15.87 24.28
CA SER A 431 18.98 14.87 25.32
C SER A 431 20.46 14.75 25.61
N PRO A 432 20.88 14.63 26.90
CA PRO A 432 22.26 14.30 27.25
C PRO A 432 22.66 12.86 26.88
N ALA A 433 21.69 11.94 26.75
CA ALA A 433 21.92 10.59 26.28
C ALA A 433 21.72 10.49 24.77
N PHE A 434 22.34 9.49 24.11
CA PHE A 434 22.12 9.26 22.68
C PHE A 434 20.66 8.90 22.40
N MET A 435 20.12 9.46 21.33
CA MET A 435 18.72 9.25 20.94
C MET A 435 18.57 8.03 20.02
N LEU A 436 19.48 7.90 19.07
CA LEU A 436 19.54 6.78 18.12
C LEU A 436 20.88 6.07 18.23
N GLY A 437 20.87 4.77 18.03
CA GLY A 437 22.12 4.04 17.99
C GLY A 437 21.94 2.53 17.93
N THR A 438 22.99 1.85 18.36
CA THR A 438 23.04 0.39 18.51
C THR A 438 22.91 0.07 19.99
N LEU A 439 21.91 -0.72 20.35
CA LEU A 439 21.80 -1.21 21.72
C LEU A 439 22.89 -2.24 21.99
N GLU A 440 23.46 -2.20 23.21
CA GLU A 440 24.52 -3.11 23.60
C GLU A 440 24.06 -4.56 23.55
N HIS A 441 24.94 -5.47 23.14
CA HIS A 441 24.66 -6.90 23.16
C HIS A 441 24.30 -7.34 24.58
N GLY A 442 23.18 -8.03 24.74
CA GLY A 442 22.64 -8.40 26.05
C GLY A 442 21.83 -7.29 26.75
N PHE A 443 21.53 -6.19 26.08
CA PHE A 443 20.62 -5.15 26.61
C PHE A 443 19.27 -5.74 27.02
N PHE A 444 18.80 -6.73 26.25
CA PHE A 444 17.66 -7.56 26.58
C PHE A 444 18.14 -9.02 26.76
N ASP A 445 17.71 -9.66 27.83
CA ASP A 445 18.01 -11.08 28.08
C ASP A 445 17.27 -12.03 27.13
N ASP A 446 16.29 -11.53 26.40
CA ASP A 446 15.48 -12.31 25.46
C ASP A 446 16.14 -12.37 24.08
N ILE A 447 16.65 -13.55 23.71
CA ILE A 447 17.26 -13.80 22.40
C ILE A 447 16.25 -13.79 21.23
N ALA A 448 14.95 -13.79 21.48
CA ALA A 448 13.92 -13.70 20.45
C ALA A 448 13.97 -12.36 19.71
N PHE A 449 14.52 -11.32 20.32
CA PHE A 449 14.74 -10.02 19.66
C PHE A 449 15.88 -10.03 18.65
N GLY A 450 16.64 -11.09 18.55
CA GLY A 450 17.83 -11.19 17.70
C GLY A 450 19.02 -10.41 18.26
N ALA A 451 20.21 -10.65 17.72
CA ALA A 451 21.45 -10.04 18.21
C ALA A 451 21.83 -8.74 17.49
N ASP A 452 21.18 -8.41 16.37
CA ASP A 452 21.62 -7.35 15.46
C ASP A 452 20.76 -6.09 15.63
N TYR A 453 21.04 -5.29 16.67
CA TYR A 453 20.38 -4.01 16.93
C TYR A 453 21.09 -2.81 16.27
N TYR A 454 21.89 -3.07 15.24
CA TYR A 454 22.73 -2.07 14.58
C TYR A 454 21.89 -1.05 13.80
N SER A 455 22.04 0.22 14.11
CA SER A 455 21.44 1.30 13.34
C SER A 455 22.23 1.58 12.06
N GLY A 456 21.52 1.82 10.96
CA GLY A 456 22.10 1.95 9.62
C GLY A 456 22.45 0.60 8.97
N LEU A 457 21.96 -0.51 9.49
CA LEU A 457 22.13 -1.86 8.94
C LEU A 457 21.42 -2.02 7.60
N THR A 458 22.05 -2.76 6.69
CA THR A 458 21.45 -3.36 5.51
C THR A 458 21.50 -4.87 5.62
N VAL A 459 20.37 -5.55 5.38
CA VAL A 459 20.28 -7.00 5.43
C VAL A 459 19.41 -7.53 4.29
N LEU A 460 19.94 -8.50 3.56
CA LEU A 460 19.21 -9.33 2.61
C LEU A 460 19.09 -10.75 3.17
N GLU A 461 17.86 -11.24 3.27
CA GLU A 461 17.53 -12.61 3.68
C GLU A 461 16.83 -13.32 2.53
N ALA A 462 17.45 -14.40 2.03
CA ALA A 462 16.88 -15.23 0.97
C ALA A 462 16.78 -16.69 1.44
N PRO A 463 15.71 -17.43 1.09
CA PRO A 463 15.53 -18.81 1.52
C PRO A 463 16.72 -19.72 1.11
N GLY A 464 17.19 -20.50 2.07
CA GLY A 464 18.29 -21.45 1.82
C GLY A 464 19.67 -20.82 1.59
N GLN A 465 19.83 -19.52 1.82
CA GLN A 465 21.09 -18.80 1.68
C GLN A 465 21.51 -18.14 3.00
N HIS A 466 22.81 -17.86 3.14
CA HIS A 466 23.29 -17.04 4.25
C HIS A 466 22.83 -15.60 4.07
N LYS A 467 22.56 -14.92 5.18
CA LYS A 467 22.24 -13.48 5.17
C LYS A 467 23.41 -12.71 4.53
N VAL A 468 23.07 -11.75 3.68
CA VAL A 468 24.01 -10.77 3.16
C VAL A 468 23.81 -9.47 3.92
N THR A 469 24.86 -8.98 4.58
CA THR A 469 24.80 -7.76 5.40
C THR A 469 25.96 -6.83 5.08
N ASP A 470 25.85 -5.57 5.51
CA ASP A 470 26.92 -4.58 5.47
C ASP A 470 27.81 -4.59 6.74
N LEU A 471 27.63 -5.54 7.64
CA LEU A 471 28.31 -5.63 8.93
C LEU A 471 29.75 -6.17 8.83
N SER A 472 30.58 -5.56 7.99
CA SER A 472 31.97 -5.93 7.79
C SER A 472 32.93 -4.84 8.32
N ALA A 473 34.17 -5.24 8.61
CA ALA A 473 35.20 -4.28 8.97
C ALA A 473 35.55 -3.42 7.77
N VAL A 474 35.64 -2.08 7.99
CA VAL A 474 35.90 -1.09 6.94
C VAL A 474 36.91 -0.08 7.36
N SER A 475 37.59 0.51 6.36
CA SER A 475 38.49 1.68 6.52
C SER A 475 37.83 2.84 5.76
N PRO A 476 37.13 3.75 6.44
CA PRO A 476 36.39 4.82 5.77
C PRO A 476 37.35 5.89 5.24
N SER A 477 36.95 6.51 4.13
CA SER A 477 37.55 7.79 3.68
C SER A 477 36.68 8.94 4.16
N LEU A 478 37.33 10.04 4.53
CA LEU A 478 36.70 11.24 5.07
C LEU A 478 36.95 12.41 4.14
N HIS A 479 35.89 13.16 3.83
CA HIS A 479 36.01 14.34 2.98
C HIS A 479 35.04 15.42 3.46
N GLU A 480 35.58 16.57 3.89
CA GLU A 480 34.78 17.71 4.30
C GLU A 480 34.41 18.55 3.09
N THR A 481 33.12 18.78 2.91
CA THR A 481 32.53 19.58 1.83
C THR A 481 31.76 20.77 2.40
N ARG A 482 31.30 21.66 1.55
CA ARG A 482 30.36 22.72 1.96
C ARG A 482 29.03 22.20 2.53
N HIS A 483 28.65 20.98 2.16
CA HIS A 483 27.39 20.35 2.58
C HIS A 483 27.48 19.53 3.86
N GLY A 484 28.70 19.27 4.34
CA GLY A 484 28.98 18.49 5.55
C GLY A 484 30.20 17.58 5.41
N LEU A 485 30.43 16.76 6.41
CA LEU A 485 31.46 15.73 6.40
C LEU A 485 30.93 14.47 5.70
N GLN A 486 31.55 14.12 4.60
CA GLN A 486 31.26 12.86 3.90
C GLN A 486 32.16 11.75 4.47
N VAL A 487 31.54 10.68 4.95
CA VAL A 487 32.19 9.44 5.42
C VAL A 487 31.81 8.31 4.49
N ARG A 488 32.75 7.73 3.77
CA ARG A 488 32.51 6.74 2.73
C ARG A 488 33.20 5.41 3.07
N ALA A 489 32.48 4.31 2.93
CA ALA A 489 32.99 2.97 3.11
C ALA A 489 32.57 2.05 1.97
N GLN A 490 33.51 1.22 1.51
CA GLN A 490 33.27 0.15 0.54
C GLN A 490 33.21 -1.19 1.26
N ILE A 491 32.17 -1.96 1.00
CA ILE A 491 31.85 -3.22 1.68
C ILE A 491 31.71 -4.30 0.61
N GLN A 492 32.62 -5.27 0.60
CA GLN A 492 32.50 -6.42 -0.29
C GLN A 492 31.48 -7.40 0.29
N THR A 493 30.40 -7.65 -0.44
CA THR A 493 29.37 -8.64 -0.10
C THR A 493 29.45 -9.85 -1.01
N ALA A 494 28.70 -10.92 -0.69
CA ALA A 494 28.58 -12.11 -1.53
C ALA A 494 27.92 -11.83 -2.91
N LEU A 495 27.21 -10.71 -3.07
CA LEU A 495 26.50 -10.33 -4.29
C LEU A 495 27.25 -9.30 -5.14
N GLY A 496 28.25 -8.64 -4.56
CA GLY A 496 29.01 -7.56 -5.19
C GLY A 496 29.35 -6.47 -4.19
N LEU A 497 29.85 -5.34 -4.70
CA LEU A 497 30.22 -4.19 -3.87
C LEU A 497 28.97 -3.44 -3.40
N LEU A 498 28.97 -3.07 -2.11
CA LEU A 498 28.07 -2.11 -1.50
C LEU A 498 28.90 -0.93 -1.01
N GLU A 499 28.65 0.25 -1.55
CA GLU A 499 29.22 1.48 -1.02
C GLU A 499 28.22 2.18 -0.10
N LYS A 500 28.64 2.53 1.11
CA LYS A 500 27.86 3.27 2.10
C LYS A 500 28.46 4.65 2.30
N ILE A 501 27.65 5.69 2.12
CA ILE A 501 28.07 7.08 2.20
C ILE A 501 27.19 7.77 3.24
N LEU A 502 27.82 8.32 4.29
CA LEU A 502 27.14 9.18 5.25
C LEU A 502 27.58 10.63 4.98
N ILE A 503 26.62 11.55 5.02
CA ILE A 503 26.87 12.99 4.96
C ILE A 503 26.33 13.58 6.27
N ILE A 504 27.22 14.13 7.09
CA ILE A 504 26.91 14.64 8.42
C ILE A 504 26.95 16.15 8.35
N LYS A 505 25.84 16.83 8.65
CA LYS A 505 25.80 18.29 8.71
C LYS A 505 26.46 18.79 9.98
N ALA A 506 27.11 19.96 9.91
CA ALA A 506 27.76 20.56 11.06
C ALA A 506 26.83 21.38 11.95
N ASP A 507 25.85 22.05 11.31
CA ASP A 507 25.02 23.09 11.92
C ASP A 507 23.59 22.61 12.24
N GLU A 508 23.26 21.39 11.82
CA GLU A 508 21.94 20.76 12.01
C GLU A 508 22.12 19.31 12.47
N PRO A 509 21.26 18.77 13.36
CA PRO A 509 21.31 17.38 13.76
C PRO A 509 20.72 16.48 12.67
N GLU A 510 21.37 16.46 11.51
CA GLU A 510 20.97 15.77 10.30
C GLU A 510 22.10 14.88 9.75
N ILE A 511 21.72 13.67 9.36
CA ILE A 511 22.60 12.70 8.70
C ILE A 511 21.88 12.18 7.45
N SER A 512 22.51 12.33 6.27
CA SER A 512 22.06 11.61 5.08
C SER A 512 22.85 10.32 4.94
N ILE A 513 22.17 9.22 4.62
CA ILE A 513 22.78 7.91 4.37
C ILE A 513 22.40 7.44 2.98
N ARG A 514 23.39 7.04 2.20
CA ARG A 514 23.24 6.53 0.86
C ARG A 514 23.87 5.15 0.75
N TYR A 515 23.12 4.21 0.18
CA TYR A 515 23.55 2.85 -0.15
C TYR A 515 23.62 2.72 -1.66
N CYS A 516 24.82 2.50 -2.20
CA CYS A 516 25.05 2.29 -3.63
C CYS A 516 25.41 0.83 -3.86
N PHE A 517 24.59 0.15 -4.67
CA PHE A 517 24.70 -1.29 -4.92
C PHE A 517 25.30 -1.56 -6.30
N GLU A 518 26.45 -2.23 -6.34
CA GLU A 518 27.01 -2.82 -7.56
C GLU A 518 26.70 -4.33 -7.61
N TRP A 519 25.43 -4.65 -7.39
CA TRP A 519 24.93 -6.02 -7.45
C TRP A 519 24.33 -6.30 -8.83
N PRO A 520 24.94 -7.21 -9.64
CA PRO A 520 24.41 -7.51 -10.96
C PRO A 520 23.06 -8.23 -10.91
N THR A 521 22.84 -9.02 -9.87
CA THR A 521 21.57 -9.74 -9.62
C THR A 521 21.30 -9.82 -8.14
N CYS A 522 20.02 -9.92 -7.78
CA CYS A 522 19.58 -10.15 -6.40
C CYS A 522 18.70 -11.42 -6.35
N PRO A 523 18.92 -12.34 -5.41
CA PRO A 523 18.02 -13.46 -5.21
C PRO A 523 16.67 -12.97 -4.67
N ALA A 524 15.61 -13.72 -4.93
CA ALA A 524 14.31 -13.47 -4.28
C ALA A 524 14.46 -13.63 -2.76
N GLY A 525 14.14 -12.57 -2.04
CA GLY A 525 14.33 -12.46 -0.59
C GLY A 525 13.76 -11.18 -0.03
N SER A 526 13.97 -10.90 1.23
CA SER A 526 13.68 -9.60 1.83
C SER A 526 14.96 -8.76 1.92
N LEU A 527 14.93 -7.54 1.36
CA LEU A 527 16.01 -6.56 1.47
C LEU A 527 15.53 -5.39 2.32
N ARG A 528 16.08 -5.29 3.52
CA ARG A 528 15.77 -4.23 4.49
C ARG A 528 17.02 -3.44 4.79
N LEU A 529 16.87 -2.12 4.89
CA LEU A 529 18.01 -1.21 5.03
C LEU A 529 17.63 0.03 5.84
N GLY A 530 18.62 0.83 6.20
CA GLY A 530 18.43 2.06 6.93
C GLY A 530 17.81 1.88 8.31
N THR A 531 18.01 0.71 8.94
CA THR A 531 17.43 0.40 10.25
C THR A 531 17.76 1.48 11.27
N LEU A 532 16.75 1.95 11.99
CA LEU A 532 16.89 2.84 13.15
C LEU A 532 16.50 2.08 14.41
N THR A 533 17.27 2.28 15.49
CA THR A 533 16.91 1.78 16.82
C THR A 533 16.85 2.95 17.79
N LEU A 534 15.70 3.17 18.43
CA LEU A 534 15.55 4.20 19.46
C LEU A 534 16.24 3.76 20.75
N ASN A 535 16.83 4.72 21.45
CA ASN A 535 17.32 4.49 22.82
C ASN A 535 16.12 4.57 23.80
N PRO A 536 15.71 3.48 24.42
CA PRO A 536 14.54 3.46 25.30
C PRO A 536 14.72 4.27 26.60
N ALA A 537 15.93 4.69 26.93
CA ALA A 537 16.18 5.57 28.06
C ALA A 537 15.87 7.06 27.80
N VAL A 538 15.54 7.42 26.55
CA VAL A 538 15.33 8.83 26.14
C VAL A 538 13.87 9.12 25.85
N PHE A 539 13.16 8.20 25.21
CA PHE A 539 11.77 8.42 24.78
C PHE A 539 10.79 7.80 25.77
N GLU A 540 9.72 8.52 26.08
CA GLU A 540 8.66 8.08 27.01
C GLU A 540 7.80 6.98 26.40
N PRO A 541 7.74 5.75 26.99
CA PRO A 541 6.98 4.65 26.43
C PRO A 541 5.47 4.95 26.23
N GLN A 542 4.88 5.72 27.16
CA GLN A 542 3.43 5.99 27.21
C GLN A 542 2.95 6.97 26.12
N SER A 543 3.88 7.72 25.52
CA SER A 543 3.59 8.72 24.48
C SER A 543 4.27 8.41 23.15
N LEU A 544 4.83 7.20 23.01
CA LEU A 544 5.45 6.77 21.76
C LEU A 544 4.45 6.73 20.63
N PHE A 545 4.85 7.22 19.47
CA PHE A 545 4.08 7.17 18.25
C PHE A 545 4.97 7.00 17.02
N TYR A 546 4.36 6.58 15.94
CA TYR A 546 4.88 6.85 14.60
C TYR A 546 3.83 7.58 13.77
N ARG A 547 4.31 8.38 12.80
CA ARG A 547 3.46 9.20 11.93
C ARG A 547 3.98 9.15 10.51
N THR A 548 3.08 8.93 9.54
CA THR A 548 3.44 8.85 8.11
C THR A 548 2.23 9.10 7.23
N HIS A 549 2.44 9.13 5.92
CA HIS A 549 1.37 9.25 4.93
C HIS A 549 1.18 7.92 4.19
N ASN A 550 -0.08 7.47 4.10
CA ASN A 550 -0.49 6.29 3.34
C ASN A 550 -1.51 6.71 2.27
N GLY A 551 -1.07 7.53 1.32
CA GLY A 551 -1.86 7.93 0.16
C GLY A 551 -2.77 9.15 0.33
N GLY A 552 -2.76 9.79 1.50
CA GLY A 552 -3.48 11.03 1.79
C GLY A 552 -2.56 12.23 2.03
N ASP A 553 -3.11 13.45 2.01
CA ASP A 553 -2.38 14.69 2.31
C ASP A 553 -2.10 14.85 3.81
N ALA A 554 -3.01 14.40 4.65
CA ALA A 554 -2.83 14.45 6.10
C ALA A 554 -2.05 13.22 6.59
N PRO A 555 -1.08 13.40 7.49
CA PRO A 555 -0.35 12.30 8.08
C PRO A 555 -1.24 11.50 9.03
N GLU A 556 -1.05 10.20 9.04
CA GLU A 556 -1.69 9.26 9.96
C GLU A 556 -0.77 9.04 11.16
N THR A 557 -1.30 9.16 12.37
CA THR A 557 -0.55 8.99 13.62
C THR A 557 -1.03 7.75 14.35
N PHE A 558 -0.08 6.90 14.76
CA PHE A 558 -0.33 5.64 15.44
C PHE A 558 0.42 5.62 16.77
N ALA A 559 -0.30 5.42 17.86
CA ALA A 559 0.31 5.22 19.18
C ALA A 559 1.01 3.85 19.27
N LEU A 560 2.13 3.80 19.97
CA LEU A 560 2.95 2.61 20.20
C LEU A 560 2.93 2.21 21.68
N ASP A 561 1.77 2.29 22.29
CA ASP A 561 1.61 1.95 23.70
C ASP A 561 1.35 0.44 23.93
N ILE A 562 0.32 -0.12 23.34
CA ILE A 562 -0.07 -1.54 23.39
C ILE A 562 -1.05 -1.79 22.22
N PRO A 563 -1.04 -2.93 21.53
CA PRO A 563 -0.19 -4.13 21.63
C PRO A 563 1.16 -3.99 20.89
N PRO A 564 2.05 -5.02 20.95
CA PRO A 564 3.28 -5.05 20.17
C PRO A 564 3.01 -4.87 18.68
N VAL A 565 3.92 -4.17 17.99
CA VAL A 565 3.88 -3.93 16.54
C VAL A 565 5.06 -4.65 15.89
N HIS A 566 4.80 -5.47 14.88
CA HIS A 566 5.85 -6.16 14.14
C HIS A 566 5.49 -6.32 12.66
N HIS A 567 5.65 -5.25 11.87
CA HIS A 567 5.32 -5.25 10.45
C HIS A 567 6.18 -6.23 9.63
N GLY A 568 7.46 -6.35 9.98
CA GLY A 568 8.41 -7.24 9.32
C GLY A 568 8.36 -8.69 9.80
N ALA A 569 7.35 -9.10 10.57
CA ALA A 569 7.21 -10.48 11.01
C ALA A 569 6.90 -11.41 9.83
N PRO A 570 7.63 -12.52 9.66
CA PRO A 570 7.31 -13.50 8.63
C PRO A 570 5.98 -14.19 8.95
N VAL A 571 5.13 -14.32 7.93
CA VAL A 571 3.84 -15.02 8.04
C VAL A 571 4.00 -16.52 7.77
N SER A 572 4.94 -16.87 6.90
CA SER A 572 5.27 -18.24 6.52
C SER A 572 6.67 -18.30 5.91
N THR A 573 7.11 -19.49 5.49
CA THR A 573 8.39 -19.69 4.78
C THR A 573 8.47 -18.95 3.45
N ILE A 574 7.36 -18.49 2.89
CA ILE A 574 7.26 -17.81 1.58
C ILE A 574 6.68 -16.41 1.68
N VAL A 575 6.20 -15.97 2.85
CA VAL A 575 5.68 -14.61 3.08
C VAL A 575 6.52 -13.98 4.17
N SER A 576 7.39 -13.06 3.77
CA SER A 576 8.47 -12.52 4.62
C SER A 576 8.05 -11.30 5.45
N SER A 577 6.87 -10.73 5.22
CA SER A 577 6.37 -9.57 5.95
C SER A 577 4.87 -9.74 6.24
N SER A 578 4.41 -9.27 7.38
CA SER A 578 2.98 -9.28 7.76
C SER A 578 2.28 -7.96 7.45
N GLN A 579 3.01 -6.84 7.39
CA GLN A 579 2.45 -5.48 7.22
C GLN A 579 3.53 -4.47 6.80
N GLY A 580 3.13 -3.22 6.59
CA GLY A 580 4.01 -2.08 6.30
C GLY A 580 3.24 -0.78 6.15
N VAL A 581 3.94 0.34 6.03
CA VAL A 581 3.39 1.68 5.79
C VAL A 581 3.87 2.23 4.45
N GLY A 582 2.99 2.96 3.74
CA GLY A 582 3.19 3.36 2.35
C GLY A 582 4.27 4.42 2.11
N LEU A 583 4.54 5.29 3.09
CA LEU A 583 5.53 6.37 2.99
C LEU A 583 5.33 7.27 1.77
N THR A 584 4.09 7.55 1.42
CA THR A 584 3.71 8.12 0.13
C THR A 584 4.12 9.58 -0.08
N GLU A 585 4.45 10.30 0.99
CA GLU A 585 5.09 11.62 0.93
C GLU A 585 6.59 11.55 1.30
N GLY A 586 7.15 10.34 1.30
CA GLY A 586 8.57 10.12 1.56
C GLY A 586 9.01 10.41 2.99
N VAL A 587 8.09 10.47 3.96
CA VAL A 587 8.41 10.86 5.33
C VAL A 587 7.80 9.92 6.35
N ILE A 588 8.59 9.59 7.38
CA ILE A 588 8.12 8.99 8.63
C ILE A 588 8.74 9.70 9.81
N GLU A 589 7.91 10.00 10.80
CA GLU A 589 8.32 10.51 12.10
C GLU A 589 8.06 9.44 13.16
N ILE A 590 9.02 9.25 14.08
CA ILE A 590 8.88 8.35 15.24
C ILE A 590 9.47 9.01 16.47
N GLY A 591 8.78 8.94 17.60
CA GLY A 591 9.21 9.58 18.83
C GLY A 591 8.15 9.55 19.92
N ASP A 592 8.28 10.47 20.86
CA ASP A 592 7.35 10.73 21.96
C ASP A 592 6.75 12.14 21.88
N GLN A 593 6.00 12.56 22.87
CA GLN A 593 5.40 13.90 22.91
C GLN A 593 6.44 15.07 22.95
N HIS A 594 7.71 14.79 23.25
CA HIS A 594 8.75 15.80 23.41
C HIS A 594 9.74 15.80 22.26
N ARG A 595 10.15 14.62 21.80
CA ARG A 595 11.26 14.41 20.87
C ARG A 595 10.87 13.45 19.77
N SER A 596 11.41 13.68 18.58
CA SER A 596 11.20 12.76 17.47
C SER A 596 12.42 12.63 16.57
N VAL A 597 12.38 11.58 15.80
CA VAL A 597 13.26 11.30 14.67
C VAL A 597 12.43 11.37 13.42
N LEU A 598 12.78 12.26 12.51
CA LEU A 598 12.18 12.34 11.18
C LEU A 598 13.10 11.65 10.17
N VAL A 599 12.56 10.75 9.38
CA VAL A 599 13.26 10.16 8.24
C VAL A 599 12.61 10.62 6.95
N ARG A 600 13.40 11.22 6.07
CA ARG A 600 13.02 11.51 4.68
C ARG A 600 13.64 10.47 3.77
N ILE A 601 12.83 9.94 2.87
CA ILE A 601 13.20 8.96 1.88
C ILE A 601 13.23 9.64 0.53
N HIS A 602 14.32 9.45 -0.21
CA HIS A 602 14.44 10.00 -1.55
C HIS A 602 13.77 9.06 -2.56
N ASN A 603 12.44 9.11 -2.65
CA ASN A 603 11.62 8.23 -3.51
C ASN A 603 12.00 8.28 -5.00
N GLN A 604 12.72 9.32 -5.44
CA GLN A 604 13.28 9.39 -6.80
C GLN A 604 14.32 8.30 -7.06
N SER A 605 15.01 7.82 -6.01
CA SER A 605 16.00 6.75 -6.13
C SER A 605 15.40 5.37 -5.90
N ALA A 606 14.46 5.22 -4.96
CA ALA A 606 13.78 3.97 -4.71
C ALA A 606 12.45 4.14 -3.95
N GLY A 607 11.40 3.46 -4.41
CA GLY A 607 10.16 3.27 -3.67
C GLY A 607 10.32 2.17 -2.62
N VAL A 608 10.26 2.52 -1.34
CA VAL A 608 10.40 1.58 -0.24
C VAL A 608 9.16 1.62 0.66
N LEU A 609 8.91 0.52 1.40
CA LEU A 609 7.93 0.48 2.48
C LEU A 609 8.61 0.72 3.83
N GLY A 610 7.95 1.43 4.74
CA GLY A 610 8.33 1.48 6.13
C GLY A 610 7.81 0.28 6.90
N GLN A 611 8.60 -0.20 7.85
CA GLN A 611 8.23 -1.28 8.75
C GLN A 611 8.59 -0.89 10.19
N ILE A 612 7.58 -0.90 11.06
CA ILE A 612 7.75 -0.62 12.48
C ILE A 612 7.87 -1.94 13.25
N PHE A 613 8.83 -1.96 14.15
CA PHE A 613 8.93 -2.98 15.20
C PHE A 613 8.87 -2.27 16.55
N TYR A 614 7.90 -2.64 17.37
CA TYR A 614 7.78 -2.18 18.76
C TYR A 614 7.41 -3.36 19.65
N GLN A 615 8.19 -3.58 20.70
CA GLN A 615 7.97 -4.63 21.69
C GLN A 615 8.21 -4.08 23.09
N PRO A 616 7.21 -4.09 23.97
CA PRO A 616 7.44 -3.87 25.41
C PRO A 616 8.33 -4.97 25.99
N VAL A 617 9.25 -4.62 26.87
CA VAL A 617 10.17 -5.55 27.55
C VAL A 617 10.34 -5.11 29.01
N GLY A 618 9.62 -5.76 29.93
CA GLY A 618 9.57 -5.33 31.34
C GLY A 618 9.10 -3.88 31.44
N ASP A 619 9.87 -3.04 32.12
CA ASP A 619 9.60 -1.60 32.29
C ASP A 619 10.14 -0.72 31.13
N THR A 620 10.65 -1.35 30.07
CA THR A 620 11.25 -0.67 28.93
C THR A 620 10.69 -1.23 27.62
N TYR A 621 11.31 -0.95 26.47
CA TYR A 621 10.86 -1.42 25.18
C TYR A 621 12.02 -1.51 24.17
N LEU A 622 11.80 -2.25 23.10
CA LEU A 622 12.59 -2.22 21.87
C LEU A 622 11.76 -1.60 20.74
N CYS A 623 12.25 -0.51 20.17
CA CYS A 623 11.60 0.15 19.04
C CYS A 623 12.57 0.37 17.88
N ARG A 624 12.19 -0.10 16.68
CA ARG A 624 12.98 -0.04 15.45
C ARG A 624 12.12 0.37 14.26
N VAL A 625 12.74 1.05 13.32
CA VAL A 625 12.18 1.31 11.99
C VAL A 625 13.09 0.68 10.96
N ASN A 626 12.53 -0.04 10.00
CA ASN A 626 13.23 -0.57 8.83
C ASN A 626 12.59 -0.02 7.56
N PHE A 627 13.37 0.07 6.49
CA PHE A 627 12.86 0.40 5.16
C PHE A 627 13.10 -0.79 4.25
N SER A 628 12.01 -1.35 3.72
CA SER A 628 12.08 -2.53 2.87
C SER A 628 12.02 -2.15 1.40
N ALA A 629 12.99 -2.58 0.62
CA ALA A 629 13.06 -2.44 -0.82
C ALA A 629 12.56 -3.69 -1.56
N MET A 630 12.50 -4.83 -0.88
CA MET A 630 12.05 -6.10 -1.46
C MET A 630 11.53 -7.02 -0.34
N GLU A 631 10.43 -7.70 -0.60
CA GLU A 631 9.85 -8.74 0.25
C GLU A 631 9.43 -9.95 -0.59
N MET A 632 9.13 -11.06 0.07
CA MET A 632 8.64 -12.27 -0.58
C MET A 632 7.18 -12.54 -0.25
N ASP A 633 6.46 -13.07 -1.24
CA ASP A 633 5.19 -13.76 -1.04
C ASP A 633 5.05 -14.95 -2.01
N ASP A 634 3.87 -15.57 -2.03
CA ASP A 634 3.59 -16.73 -2.88
C ASP A 634 3.60 -16.42 -4.40
N THR A 635 3.68 -15.15 -4.82
CA THR A 635 3.79 -14.75 -6.23
C THR A 635 5.22 -14.85 -6.74
N VAL A 636 6.23 -14.65 -5.89
CA VAL A 636 7.67 -14.71 -6.24
C VAL A 636 8.08 -16.10 -6.71
N LEU A 637 7.53 -17.14 -6.10
CA LEU A 637 7.87 -18.54 -6.45
C LEU A 637 7.49 -18.92 -7.89
N LYS A 638 6.59 -18.20 -8.52
CA LYS A 638 6.19 -18.42 -9.92
C LYS A 638 7.18 -17.80 -10.92
N ASN A 639 8.07 -16.95 -10.43
CA ASN A 639 9.03 -16.17 -11.22
C ASN A 639 10.47 -16.53 -10.80
N THR A 640 10.96 -17.71 -11.18
CA THR A 640 12.30 -18.21 -10.83
C THR A 640 13.46 -17.50 -11.54
N GLN A 641 13.22 -16.49 -12.35
CA GLN A 641 14.28 -15.74 -13.01
C GLN A 641 14.96 -14.80 -12.00
N ARG A 642 16.28 -14.84 -11.95
CA ARG A 642 17.09 -13.86 -11.24
C ARG A 642 16.89 -12.51 -11.91
N HIS A 643 16.33 -11.54 -11.17
CA HIS A 643 16.10 -10.21 -11.69
C HIS A 643 17.39 -9.38 -11.59
N THR A 644 17.61 -8.51 -12.57
CA THR A 644 18.58 -7.43 -12.44
C THR A 644 18.17 -6.58 -11.25
N PHE A 645 19.08 -6.28 -10.34
CA PHE A 645 18.75 -5.43 -9.20
C PHE A 645 18.53 -3.99 -9.66
N ALA A 646 17.29 -3.51 -9.58
CA ALA A 646 16.86 -2.25 -10.15
C ALA A 646 17.27 -1.02 -9.33
N ALA A 647 17.47 -1.16 -8.02
CA ALA A 647 17.87 -0.06 -7.16
C ALA A 647 19.40 0.04 -7.10
N ARG A 648 19.99 0.89 -7.94
CA ARG A 648 21.43 1.19 -7.84
C ARG A 648 21.77 2.03 -6.63
N GLU A 649 20.84 2.87 -6.19
CA GLU A 649 21.01 3.77 -5.05
C GLU A 649 19.73 3.83 -4.23
N ILE A 650 19.85 3.78 -2.89
CA ILE A 650 18.75 4.04 -1.95
C ILE A 650 19.28 4.99 -0.89
N SER A 651 18.59 6.09 -0.66
CA SER A 651 19.06 7.14 0.23
C SER A 651 17.99 7.66 1.18
N PHE A 652 18.43 8.03 2.37
CA PHE A 652 17.63 8.55 3.47
C PHE A 652 18.28 9.77 4.07
N THR A 653 17.48 10.67 4.63
CA THR A 653 17.95 11.73 5.51
C THR A 653 17.27 11.58 6.87
N TRP A 654 18.04 11.45 7.92
CA TRP A 654 17.60 11.34 9.31
C TRP A 654 17.82 12.67 10.04
N CYS A 655 16.80 13.16 10.74
CA CYS A 655 16.86 14.39 11.51
C CYS A 655 16.38 14.13 12.94
N LEU A 656 17.08 14.67 13.93
CA LEU A 656 16.62 14.71 15.31
C LEU A 656 15.98 16.06 15.60
N GLY A 657 14.92 16.09 16.41
CA GLY A 657 14.27 17.35 16.78
C GLY A 657 13.20 17.20 17.84
N TYR A 658 12.56 18.32 18.16
CA TYR A 658 11.37 18.34 19.00
C TYR A 658 10.17 17.85 18.22
N ALA A 659 9.30 17.07 18.87
CA ALA A 659 8.08 16.54 18.27
C ALA A 659 7.21 17.67 17.71
N GLY A 660 6.76 17.54 16.46
CA GLY A 660 5.91 18.51 15.77
C GLY A 660 6.62 19.81 15.31
N GLN A 661 7.90 19.96 15.54
CA GLN A 661 8.67 21.13 15.07
C GLN A 661 9.52 20.82 13.83
N ILE A 662 9.74 19.55 13.53
CA ILE A 662 10.46 19.16 12.31
C ILE A 662 9.48 19.34 11.14
N SER A 663 9.76 20.28 10.22
CA SER A 663 8.94 20.51 9.03
C SER A 663 8.97 19.30 8.10
N TYR A 664 7.77 18.88 7.66
CA TYR A 664 7.59 17.82 6.66
C TYR A 664 8.06 18.23 5.27
#